data_9b04ab108240034e12e4b29e182c4c11
#
_entry.id   9b04ab108240034e12e4b29e182c4c11
#
_cell.length_a   1.000
_cell.length_b   1.000
_cell.length_c   1.000
_cell.angle_alpha   90.00
_cell.angle_beta   90.00
_cell.angle_gamma   90.00
#
_symmetry.space_group_name_H-M   'P 1'
#
loop_
_entity.id
_entity.type
_entity.pdbx_description
1 polymer ?
#
loop_
_entity_poly.entity_id
_entity_poly.type
_entity_poly.pdbx_seq_one_letter_code
_entity_poly.pdbx_strand_id
1 'polypeptide(L)'
;MSKQKDKNSTMKRIIADLLLFLLIAVLSSVIVYEHLTIRVKTIGRDYRFEQDWLVNAISIACGQGFTTPVAPYPENMRLFLEQKTSSMQFSDLPKDWGRWDNSRFVRTHYYLIYTIGILWRWFGINWDVLKLYAGIVFVITVLATYIPLYMFSGRITAFITTCLVMNAPSLLFLLPSIRDYSKTTFFMLFLAISTILFYFANKCVWRTAIFSSLLGFAIGIGLGFRQDVLILFFLGLSFIAIIGGKFFYQKKIIASINCFVLYLLSFLATGYPILLAIAEDKGAVSSHSLVQGLASTVEQTSMGGTASYRLVYEPNDMLVHSTIASFARRTGFKVSFDNYLSPAYGSAGRAYFRSVVWHLPADLWGRVLSSCSNCFSTIYNFTKEQKQNHQEFNRPSHFLFFTDRLYYWDIFLAYIGPWALLGIVFITGMKNIWKGILIAGVLVYLLGYPSILFEYRHVVHLTPILYGIIIVFIYELSAGFVHTLYYLYRKKLSAKTIFVGLRNGVIVLLFVLCSCTLLYSLLILWQKYQLLNLVSSYRQLNWEEVSLNHVDNGANILFQPSKTLPAFEKVSELPPMETPFEFLRADFELTEIFPIYSLYDNTYYAVDFSEPLNPLLHFYAPKENKPLRISIYFLVYSASTIKPRNEPIFNNREPIIWVRGTWKGVEIPKEFKTSFRGLYRAKNPSAEPFLITLVAPENNSIKGYYKHWKYAWDFRNVRDNIERYKIYDQYK
;
A
#
# COMPACT_ATOMS: atom_id res chain seq x y z
N MET A 1 -23.17 -40.63 -35.56
CA MET A 1 -21.81 -40.84 -35.00
C MET A 1 -21.04 -39.58 -34.68
N SER A 2 -21.15 -38.44 -35.37
CA SER A 2 -20.38 -37.20 -35.08
C SER A 2 -20.72 -36.58 -33.72
N LYS A 3 -22.01 -36.46 -33.32
CA LYS A 3 -22.44 -35.90 -32.02
C LYS A 3 -21.96 -36.70 -30.79
N GLN A 4 -21.74 -38.00 -30.93
CA GLN A 4 -21.28 -38.87 -29.84
C GLN A 4 -19.77 -38.77 -29.65
N LYS A 5 -19.01 -38.58 -30.75
CA LYS A 5 -17.58 -38.31 -30.73
C LYS A 5 -17.24 -36.94 -30.07
N ASP A 6 -18.09 -35.93 -30.31
CA ASP A 6 -17.96 -34.61 -29.68
C ASP A 6 -18.26 -34.62 -28.17
N LYS A 7 -19.29 -35.37 -27.74
CA LYS A 7 -19.59 -35.52 -26.30
C LYS A 7 -18.47 -36.21 -25.54
N ASN A 8 -17.88 -37.28 -26.10
CA ASN A 8 -16.77 -37.98 -25.48
C ASN A 8 -15.49 -37.11 -25.38
N SER A 9 -15.21 -36.28 -26.37
CA SER A 9 -14.07 -35.34 -26.31
C SER A 9 -14.28 -34.25 -25.29
N THR A 10 -15.50 -33.75 -25.14
CA THR A 10 -15.86 -32.74 -24.13
C THR A 10 -15.76 -33.31 -22.71
N MET A 11 -16.26 -34.55 -22.50
CA MET A 11 -16.20 -35.23 -21.23
C MET A 11 -14.73 -35.47 -20.80
N LYS A 12 -13.88 -35.96 -21.70
CA LYS A 12 -12.44 -36.14 -21.42
C LYS A 12 -11.74 -34.83 -21.04
N ARG A 13 -12.11 -33.71 -21.66
CA ARG A 13 -11.58 -32.37 -21.32
C ARG A 13 -12.01 -31.95 -19.92
N ILE A 14 -13.28 -32.10 -19.57
CA ILE A 14 -13.81 -31.76 -18.25
C ILE A 14 -13.10 -32.58 -17.15
N ILE A 15 -12.97 -33.90 -17.36
CA ILE A 15 -12.27 -34.78 -16.42
C ILE A 15 -10.81 -34.35 -16.25
N ALA A 16 -10.11 -34.07 -17.34
CA ALA A 16 -8.73 -33.59 -17.27
C ALA A 16 -8.59 -32.24 -16.52
N ASP A 17 -9.57 -31.32 -16.70
CA ASP A 17 -9.56 -30.04 -15.97
C ASP A 17 -9.84 -30.23 -14.48
N LEU A 18 -10.75 -31.14 -14.11
CA LEU A 18 -11.04 -31.49 -12.71
C LEU A 18 -9.84 -32.17 -12.04
N LEU A 19 -9.19 -33.11 -12.73
CA LEU A 19 -7.97 -33.77 -12.21
C LEU A 19 -6.82 -32.77 -12.00
N LEU A 20 -6.65 -31.83 -12.93
CA LEU A 20 -5.63 -30.80 -12.81
C LEU A 20 -5.93 -29.84 -11.67
N PHE A 21 -7.20 -29.45 -11.48
CA PHE A 21 -7.64 -28.62 -10.37
C PHE A 21 -7.44 -29.30 -9.02
N LEU A 22 -7.73 -30.62 -8.94
CA LEU A 22 -7.46 -31.42 -7.75
C LEU A 22 -5.95 -31.53 -7.48
N LEU A 23 -5.14 -31.78 -8.52
CA LEU A 23 -3.70 -31.84 -8.39
C LEU A 23 -3.13 -30.52 -7.83
N ILE A 24 -3.58 -29.38 -8.35
CA ILE A 24 -3.17 -28.06 -7.85
C ILE A 24 -3.56 -27.90 -6.36
N ALA A 25 -4.78 -28.31 -5.99
CA ALA A 25 -5.23 -28.26 -4.60
C ALA A 25 -4.37 -29.13 -3.67
N VAL A 26 -4.03 -30.33 -4.08
CA VAL A 26 -3.18 -31.24 -3.31
C VAL A 26 -1.75 -30.69 -3.18
N LEU A 27 -1.14 -30.26 -4.29
CA LEU A 27 0.22 -29.71 -4.27
C LEU A 27 0.31 -28.47 -3.38
N SER A 28 -0.66 -27.55 -3.51
CA SER A 28 -0.67 -26.35 -2.67
C SER A 28 -0.89 -26.67 -1.19
N SER A 29 -1.69 -27.69 -0.87
CA SER A 29 -1.88 -28.17 0.51
C SER A 29 -0.60 -28.74 1.10
N VAL A 30 0.16 -29.51 0.33
CA VAL A 30 1.44 -30.08 0.75
C VAL A 30 2.47 -28.99 1.00
N ILE A 31 2.61 -28.03 0.05
CA ILE A 31 3.56 -26.93 0.15
C ILE A 31 3.27 -26.05 1.38
N VAL A 32 2.00 -25.71 1.59
CA VAL A 32 1.63 -24.86 2.73
C VAL A 32 1.78 -25.59 4.05
N TYR A 33 1.47 -26.89 4.10
CA TYR A 33 1.66 -27.70 5.30
C TYR A 33 3.14 -27.75 5.68
N GLU A 34 4.01 -28.03 4.72
CA GLU A 34 5.46 -28.07 4.93
C GLU A 34 5.97 -26.69 5.40
N HIS A 35 5.57 -25.62 4.72
CA HIS A 35 5.97 -24.27 5.08
C HIS A 35 5.55 -23.90 6.51
N LEU A 36 4.26 -24.06 6.85
CA LEU A 36 3.73 -23.67 8.16
C LEU A 36 4.18 -24.58 9.30
N THR A 37 4.45 -25.86 9.04
CA THR A 37 4.82 -26.83 10.09
C THR A 37 6.32 -26.86 10.33
N ILE A 38 7.13 -26.78 9.29
CA ILE A 38 8.58 -26.93 9.38
C ILE A 38 9.25 -25.57 9.53
N ARG A 39 8.93 -24.61 8.65
CA ARG A 39 9.61 -23.32 8.60
C ARG A 39 9.11 -22.36 9.67
N VAL A 40 7.81 -22.21 9.84
CA VAL A 40 7.26 -21.28 10.83
C VAL A 40 7.51 -21.73 12.26
N LYS A 41 7.60 -23.03 12.52
CA LYS A 41 7.94 -23.58 13.84
C LYS A 41 9.35 -23.18 14.29
N THR A 42 10.29 -23.04 13.36
CA THR A 42 11.66 -22.59 13.63
C THR A 42 11.77 -21.10 13.85
N ILE A 43 10.89 -20.30 13.27
CA ILE A 43 10.91 -18.82 13.38
C ILE A 43 10.22 -18.33 14.66
N GLY A 44 9.30 -19.11 15.19
CA GLY A 44 8.78 -19.03 16.57
C GLY A 44 8.08 -17.72 17.00
N ARG A 45 7.87 -16.72 16.12
CA ARG A 45 7.48 -15.38 16.55
C ARG A 45 6.40 -14.65 15.73
N ASP A 46 6.00 -15.13 14.58
CA ASP A 46 5.33 -14.28 13.59
C ASP A 46 3.81 -14.18 13.68
N TYR A 47 3.19 -14.87 14.63
CA TYR A 47 1.78 -14.62 14.96
C TYR A 47 1.56 -13.36 15.86
N ARG A 48 2.61 -12.61 16.17
CA ARG A 48 2.59 -11.50 17.14
C ARG A 48 1.70 -10.34 16.72
N PHE A 49 1.57 -10.05 15.45
CA PHE A 49 0.80 -8.88 14.99
C PHE A 49 -0.69 -8.97 15.25
N GLU A 50 -1.19 -10.17 15.54
CA GLU A 50 -2.61 -10.44 15.55
C GLU A 50 -3.14 -10.81 16.94
N GLN A 51 -2.25 -10.81 17.93
CA GLN A 51 -2.57 -11.28 19.27
C GLN A 51 -3.61 -10.44 19.97
N ASP A 52 -3.54 -9.11 19.86
CA ASP A 52 -4.37 -8.21 20.65
C ASP A 52 -5.86 -8.31 20.28
N TRP A 53 -6.19 -8.54 19.01
CA TRP A 53 -7.57 -8.67 18.57
C TRP A 53 -8.05 -10.12 18.40
N LEU A 54 -7.16 -11.10 18.52
CA LEU A 54 -7.53 -12.50 18.65
C LEU A 54 -8.27 -12.79 19.95
N VAL A 55 -8.15 -11.93 20.95
CA VAL A 55 -8.97 -11.97 22.17
C VAL A 55 -10.47 -11.99 21.87
N ASN A 56 -10.90 -11.26 20.83
CA ASN A 56 -12.30 -11.25 20.39
C ASN A 56 -12.70 -12.57 19.72
N ALA A 57 -11.77 -13.25 19.06
CA ALA A 57 -12.03 -14.59 18.53
C ALA A 57 -12.21 -15.63 19.66
N ILE A 58 -11.47 -15.48 20.77
CA ILE A 58 -11.67 -16.30 21.97
C ILE A 58 -13.09 -16.08 22.53
N SER A 59 -13.57 -14.83 22.63
CA SER A 59 -14.94 -14.53 23.08
C SER A 59 -16.00 -15.25 22.23
N ILE A 60 -15.83 -15.25 20.90
CA ILE A 60 -16.73 -15.97 19.98
C ILE A 60 -16.65 -17.47 20.20
N ALA A 61 -15.43 -18.03 20.36
CA ALA A 61 -15.22 -19.45 20.60
C ALA A 61 -15.92 -19.92 21.88
N CYS A 62 -15.90 -19.10 22.93
CA CYS A 62 -16.55 -19.36 24.20
C CYS A 62 -18.07 -19.07 24.22
N GLY A 63 -18.67 -18.65 23.09
CA GLY A 63 -20.08 -18.32 23.01
C GLY A 63 -20.47 -16.97 23.62
N GLN A 64 -19.49 -16.13 23.94
CA GLN A 64 -19.68 -14.79 24.49
C GLN A 64 -20.03 -13.72 23.43
N GLY A 65 -20.10 -14.13 22.17
CA GLY A 65 -20.39 -13.24 21.06
C GLY A 65 -19.18 -12.41 20.60
N PHE A 66 -19.44 -11.44 19.74
CA PHE A 66 -18.41 -10.55 19.22
C PHE A 66 -18.20 -9.37 20.18
N THR A 67 -17.44 -9.60 21.24
CA THR A 67 -17.16 -8.65 22.33
C THR A 67 -15.68 -8.69 22.71
N THR A 68 -15.20 -7.64 23.37
CA THR A 68 -13.84 -7.61 23.93
C THR A 68 -13.92 -7.93 25.44
N PRO A 69 -13.20 -8.95 25.94
CA PRO A 69 -13.11 -9.20 27.37
C PRO A 69 -12.45 -8.04 28.11
N VAL A 70 -12.88 -7.79 29.35
CA VAL A 70 -12.27 -6.80 30.22
C VAL A 70 -10.99 -7.37 30.84
N ALA A 71 -9.90 -6.61 30.76
CA ALA A 71 -8.67 -6.97 31.46
C ALA A 71 -8.79 -6.70 33.00
N PRO A 72 -7.99 -7.39 33.84
CA PRO A 72 -6.91 -8.31 33.50
C PRO A 72 -7.43 -9.68 33.03
N TYR A 73 -6.76 -10.23 32.02
CA TYR A 73 -7.10 -11.55 31.50
C TYR A 73 -6.69 -12.66 32.47
N PRO A 74 -7.41 -13.81 32.49
CA PRO A 74 -6.97 -14.99 33.19
C PRO A 74 -5.55 -15.39 32.75
N GLU A 75 -4.76 -15.93 33.68
CA GLU A 75 -3.34 -16.24 33.45
C GLU A 75 -3.13 -17.17 32.24
N ASN A 76 -3.95 -18.23 32.10
CA ASN A 76 -3.86 -19.14 30.98
C ASN A 76 -4.15 -18.46 29.64
N MET A 77 -5.11 -17.52 29.62
CA MET A 77 -5.41 -16.72 28.43
C MET A 77 -4.26 -15.77 28.08
N ARG A 78 -3.65 -15.15 29.09
CA ARG A 78 -2.49 -14.28 28.92
C ARG A 78 -1.31 -15.05 28.34
N LEU A 79 -1.00 -16.23 28.92
CA LEU A 79 0.08 -17.12 28.44
C LEU A 79 -0.16 -17.60 27.02
N PHE A 80 -1.42 -17.90 26.66
CA PHE A 80 -1.79 -18.26 25.29
C PHE A 80 -1.60 -17.09 24.33
N LEU A 81 -2.10 -15.92 24.63
CA LEU A 81 -1.95 -14.71 23.82
C LEU A 81 -0.48 -14.30 23.69
N GLU A 82 0.36 -14.53 24.70
CA GLU A 82 1.80 -14.33 24.66
C GLU A 82 2.56 -15.47 23.93
N GLN A 83 1.82 -16.48 23.40
CA GLN A 83 2.38 -17.68 22.74
C GLN A 83 3.32 -18.51 23.62
N LYS A 84 3.18 -18.41 24.94
CA LYS A 84 3.91 -19.26 25.89
C LYS A 84 3.29 -20.66 26.00
N THR A 85 2.01 -20.80 25.64
CA THR A 85 1.30 -22.07 25.51
C THR A 85 0.75 -22.23 24.10
N SER A 86 0.69 -23.47 23.59
CA SER A 86 0.18 -23.79 22.27
C SER A 86 -1.34 -23.84 22.20
N SER A 87 -1.99 -24.12 23.32
CA SER A 87 -3.45 -24.27 23.42
C SER A 87 -3.96 -23.83 24.78
N MET A 88 -5.27 -23.63 24.86
CA MET A 88 -5.98 -23.26 26.05
C MET A 88 -7.33 -24.01 26.09
N GLN A 89 -7.75 -24.48 27.26
CA GLN A 89 -9.04 -25.15 27.43
C GLN A 89 -10.15 -24.14 27.68
N PHE A 90 -11.37 -24.46 27.24
CA PHE A 90 -12.54 -23.62 27.53
C PHE A 90 -12.83 -23.54 29.03
N SER A 91 -12.51 -24.58 29.80
CA SER A 91 -12.62 -24.64 31.25
C SER A 91 -11.72 -23.65 32.01
N ASP A 92 -10.61 -23.23 31.36
CA ASP A 92 -9.64 -22.31 31.94
C ASP A 92 -10.15 -20.85 31.98
N LEU A 93 -11.31 -20.62 31.36
CA LEU A 93 -11.87 -19.29 31.22
C LEU A 93 -13.08 -19.12 32.15
N PRO A 94 -13.21 -17.94 32.77
CA PRO A 94 -14.40 -17.63 33.54
C PRO A 94 -15.65 -17.71 32.67
N LYS A 95 -16.74 -18.25 33.23
CA LYS A 95 -18.04 -18.29 32.54
C LYS A 95 -18.58 -16.89 32.24
N ASP A 96 -18.24 -15.95 33.12
CA ASP A 96 -18.69 -14.57 33.03
C ASP A 96 -17.49 -13.65 33.26
N TRP A 97 -17.03 -13.04 32.22
CA TRP A 97 -16.05 -11.94 32.25
C TRP A 97 -16.71 -10.65 31.80
N GLY A 98 -16.31 -9.55 32.39
CA GLY A 98 -16.79 -8.23 31.96
C GLY A 98 -16.56 -8.06 30.45
N ARG A 99 -17.48 -7.37 29.79
CA ARG A 99 -17.46 -7.19 28.32
C ARG A 99 -17.46 -5.71 27.98
N TRP A 100 -16.61 -5.36 27.03
CA TRP A 100 -16.60 -4.05 26.42
C TRP A 100 -17.05 -4.14 24.96
N ASP A 101 -17.60 -3.05 24.47
CA ASP A 101 -17.84 -2.92 23.04
C ASP A 101 -16.52 -2.99 22.27
N ASN A 102 -16.56 -3.64 21.13
CA ASN A 102 -15.39 -3.79 20.29
C ASN A 102 -14.86 -2.43 19.82
N SER A 103 -13.54 -2.30 19.84
CA SER A 103 -12.89 -1.16 19.22
C SER A 103 -13.27 -1.07 17.73
N ARG A 104 -13.27 0.13 17.20
CA ARG A 104 -13.61 0.38 15.78
C ARG A 104 -12.73 -0.42 14.82
N PHE A 105 -11.44 -0.53 15.14
CA PHE A 105 -10.51 -1.35 14.36
C PHE A 105 -10.94 -2.82 14.33
N VAL A 106 -11.31 -3.40 15.48
CA VAL A 106 -11.80 -4.79 15.59
C VAL A 106 -13.07 -4.99 14.75
N ARG A 107 -14.02 -4.05 14.82
CA ARG A 107 -15.29 -4.12 14.06
C ARG A 107 -15.09 -4.18 12.55
N THR A 108 -14.05 -3.56 12.02
CA THR A 108 -13.75 -3.61 10.59
C THR A 108 -13.09 -4.91 10.11
N HIS A 109 -12.67 -5.78 11.05
CA HIS A 109 -12.17 -7.12 10.78
C HIS A 109 -13.18 -8.22 11.17
N TYR A 110 -14.46 -7.90 11.13
CA TYR A 110 -15.56 -8.73 11.62
C TYR A 110 -15.51 -10.19 11.11
N TYR A 111 -15.47 -10.40 9.81
CA TYR A 111 -15.47 -11.75 9.24
C TYR A 111 -14.20 -12.54 9.51
N LEU A 112 -13.04 -11.89 9.55
CA LEU A 112 -11.79 -12.54 9.89
C LEU A 112 -11.84 -13.09 11.32
N ILE A 113 -12.21 -12.23 12.28
CA ILE A 113 -12.27 -12.58 13.69
C ILE A 113 -13.35 -13.65 13.94
N TYR A 114 -14.50 -13.50 13.28
CA TYR A 114 -15.60 -14.44 13.40
C TYR A 114 -15.23 -15.83 12.87
N THR A 115 -14.54 -15.89 11.73
CA THR A 115 -14.04 -17.14 11.13
C THR A 115 -13.07 -17.85 12.07
N ILE A 116 -12.11 -17.13 12.65
CA ILE A 116 -11.15 -17.70 13.61
C ILE A 116 -11.86 -18.18 14.86
N GLY A 117 -12.79 -17.39 15.40
CA GLY A 117 -13.58 -17.77 16.57
C GLY A 117 -14.42 -19.04 16.37
N ILE A 118 -15.06 -19.19 15.21
CA ILE A 118 -15.80 -20.42 14.86
C ILE A 118 -14.84 -21.61 14.73
N LEU A 119 -13.71 -21.46 14.07
CA LEU A 119 -12.72 -22.52 13.95
C LEU A 119 -12.22 -22.96 15.33
N TRP A 120 -11.91 -22.03 16.22
CA TRP A 120 -11.52 -22.35 17.59
C TRP A 120 -12.65 -23.01 18.40
N ARG A 121 -13.89 -22.62 18.16
CA ARG A 121 -15.04 -23.30 18.79
C ARG A 121 -15.17 -24.75 18.37
N TRP A 122 -14.87 -25.10 17.12
CA TRP A 122 -15.01 -26.46 16.60
C TRP A 122 -13.78 -27.34 16.87
N PHE A 123 -12.58 -26.76 16.80
CA PHE A 123 -11.32 -27.51 16.87
C PHE A 123 -10.52 -27.26 18.15
N GLY A 124 -11.06 -26.46 19.09
CA GLY A 124 -10.35 -26.03 20.29
C GLY A 124 -9.50 -24.77 20.08
N ILE A 125 -9.26 -24.02 21.15
CA ILE A 125 -8.43 -22.81 21.13
C ILE A 125 -6.96 -23.23 21.06
N ASN A 126 -6.41 -23.24 19.86
CA ASN A 126 -5.07 -23.73 19.57
C ASN A 126 -4.49 -22.94 18.37
N TRP A 127 -3.19 -22.63 18.45
CA TRP A 127 -2.47 -21.95 17.36
C TRP A 127 -2.39 -22.80 16.07
N ASP A 128 -2.37 -24.15 16.18
CA ASP A 128 -2.35 -25.03 15.01
C ASP A 128 -3.62 -24.92 14.15
N VAL A 129 -4.76 -24.53 14.72
CA VAL A 129 -5.99 -24.25 13.99
C VAL A 129 -5.81 -23.07 13.02
N LEU A 130 -4.98 -22.09 13.37
CA LEU A 130 -4.65 -20.98 12.46
C LEU A 130 -3.81 -21.44 11.27
N LYS A 131 -3.00 -22.50 11.42
CA LYS A 131 -2.30 -23.13 10.28
C LYS A 131 -3.30 -23.75 9.30
N LEU A 132 -4.35 -24.40 9.82
CA LEU A 132 -5.44 -24.93 8.98
C LEU A 132 -6.14 -23.80 8.22
N TYR A 133 -6.49 -22.71 8.92
CA TYR A 133 -7.08 -21.53 8.29
C TYR A 133 -6.19 -20.97 7.17
N ALA A 134 -4.91 -20.71 7.47
CA ALA A 134 -3.95 -20.19 6.49
C ALA A 134 -3.80 -21.14 5.30
N GLY A 135 -3.79 -22.46 5.55
CA GLY A 135 -3.76 -23.47 4.49
C GLY A 135 -4.96 -23.40 3.56
N ILE A 136 -6.18 -23.31 4.09
CA ILE A 136 -7.40 -23.19 3.30
C ILE A 136 -7.37 -21.92 2.45
N VAL A 137 -7.03 -20.78 3.05
CA VAL A 137 -6.96 -19.49 2.39
C VAL A 137 -5.91 -19.48 1.27
N PHE A 138 -4.76 -20.14 1.51
CA PHE A 138 -3.72 -20.30 0.48
C PHE A 138 -4.19 -21.14 -0.70
N VAL A 139 -4.81 -22.30 -0.46
CA VAL A 139 -5.33 -23.19 -1.51
C VAL A 139 -6.37 -22.46 -2.35
N ILE A 140 -7.30 -21.73 -1.72
CA ILE A 140 -8.29 -20.90 -2.44
C ILE A 140 -7.60 -19.85 -3.30
N THR A 141 -6.56 -19.18 -2.80
CA THR A 141 -5.79 -18.20 -3.56
C THR A 141 -5.19 -18.80 -4.82
N VAL A 142 -4.54 -19.96 -4.68
CA VAL A 142 -3.86 -20.65 -5.78
C VAL A 142 -4.86 -21.13 -6.83
N LEU A 143 -5.99 -21.73 -6.41
CA LEU A 143 -7.05 -22.15 -7.31
C LEU A 143 -7.73 -20.99 -8.03
N ALA A 144 -7.97 -19.88 -7.30
CA ALA A 144 -8.53 -18.68 -7.89
C ALA A 144 -7.55 -18.03 -8.89
N THR A 145 -6.26 -18.17 -8.70
CA THR A 145 -5.23 -17.70 -9.65
C THR A 145 -5.23 -18.52 -10.95
N TYR A 146 -5.47 -19.83 -10.86
CA TYR A 146 -5.50 -20.69 -12.04
C TYR A 146 -6.59 -20.30 -13.05
N ILE A 147 -7.78 -19.90 -12.57
CA ILE A 147 -8.96 -19.65 -13.43
C ILE A 147 -8.69 -18.54 -14.47
N PRO A 148 -8.28 -17.32 -14.12
CA PRO A 148 -8.00 -16.29 -15.12
C PRO A 148 -6.86 -16.68 -16.04
N LEU A 149 -5.81 -17.30 -15.52
CA LEU A 149 -4.67 -17.75 -16.33
C LEU A 149 -5.09 -18.80 -17.35
N TYR A 150 -5.94 -19.76 -16.96
CA TYR A 150 -6.51 -20.74 -17.88
C TYR A 150 -7.30 -20.11 -19.04
N MET A 151 -8.08 -19.10 -18.73
CA MET A 151 -8.89 -18.37 -19.71
C MET A 151 -8.07 -17.52 -20.68
N PHE A 152 -6.94 -16.98 -20.23
CA PHE A 152 -6.07 -16.10 -21.01
C PHE A 152 -4.99 -16.85 -21.81
N SER A 153 -4.35 -17.84 -21.21
CA SER A 153 -3.13 -18.48 -21.76
C SER A 153 -3.23 -20.01 -21.93
N GLY A 154 -4.41 -20.57 -21.63
CA GLY A 154 -4.65 -21.98 -21.77
C GLY A 154 -4.11 -22.85 -20.63
N ARG A 155 -4.38 -24.16 -20.71
CA ARG A 155 -4.21 -25.12 -19.63
C ARG A 155 -2.77 -25.25 -19.11
N ILE A 156 -1.81 -25.44 -20.01
CA ILE A 156 -0.41 -25.73 -19.66
C ILE A 156 0.24 -24.52 -19.02
N THR A 157 0.11 -23.36 -19.65
CA THR A 157 0.66 -22.11 -19.17
C THR A 157 0.06 -21.71 -17.83
N ALA A 158 -1.27 -21.86 -17.66
CA ALA A 158 -1.94 -21.64 -16.39
C ALA A 158 -1.40 -22.56 -15.28
N PHE A 159 -1.19 -23.84 -15.57
CA PHE A 159 -0.65 -24.79 -14.61
C PHE A 159 0.77 -24.40 -14.18
N ILE A 160 1.66 -24.15 -15.14
CA ILE A 160 3.04 -23.73 -14.86
C ILE A 160 3.08 -22.46 -14.01
N THR A 161 2.29 -21.43 -14.40
CA THR A 161 2.24 -20.16 -13.66
C THR A 161 1.71 -20.38 -12.24
N THR A 162 0.69 -21.21 -12.09
CA THR A 162 0.12 -21.52 -10.77
C THR A 162 1.13 -22.27 -9.90
N CYS A 163 1.94 -23.18 -10.46
CA CYS A 163 3.05 -23.83 -9.77
C CYS A 163 4.12 -22.82 -9.33
N LEU A 164 4.42 -21.81 -10.14
CA LEU A 164 5.34 -20.74 -9.74
C LEU A 164 4.74 -19.89 -8.62
N VAL A 165 3.47 -19.52 -8.71
CA VAL A 165 2.76 -18.71 -7.70
C VAL A 165 2.69 -19.45 -6.35
N MET A 166 2.35 -20.75 -6.33
CA MET A 166 2.26 -21.51 -5.07
C MET A 166 3.62 -21.66 -4.38
N ASN A 167 4.73 -21.53 -5.11
CA ASN A 167 6.08 -21.56 -4.57
C ASN A 167 6.68 -20.15 -4.39
N ALA A 168 5.93 -19.07 -4.65
CA ALA A 168 6.46 -17.71 -4.56
C ALA A 168 6.91 -17.38 -3.12
N PRO A 169 8.20 -17.07 -2.89
CA PRO A 169 8.71 -16.82 -1.54
C PRO A 169 7.95 -15.71 -0.82
N SER A 170 7.64 -14.62 -1.52
CA SER A 170 6.91 -13.47 -0.97
C SER A 170 5.53 -13.85 -0.42
N LEU A 171 4.79 -14.73 -1.08
CA LEU A 171 3.49 -15.20 -0.62
C LEU A 171 3.61 -16.11 0.61
N LEU A 172 4.58 -17.01 0.58
CA LEU A 172 4.81 -17.94 1.70
C LEU A 172 5.29 -17.20 2.95
N PHE A 173 6.15 -16.18 2.82
CA PHE A 173 6.57 -15.34 3.93
C PHE A 173 5.44 -14.52 4.52
N LEU A 174 4.50 -14.04 3.69
CA LEU A 174 3.35 -13.27 4.17
C LEU A 174 2.27 -14.15 4.80
N LEU A 175 2.24 -15.45 4.50
CA LEU A 175 1.15 -16.35 4.89
C LEU A 175 0.87 -16.39 6.41
N PRO A 176 1.88 -16.38 7.32
CA PRO A 176 1.65 -16.30 8.76
C PRO A 176 0.95 -15.02 9.21
N SER A 177 1.11 -13.91 8.47
CA SER A 177 0.34 -12.67 8.70
C SER A 177 -1.07 -12.82 8.11
N ILE A 178 -1.92 -13.54 8.84
CA ILE A 178 -3.24 -14.01 8.39
C ILE A 178 -4.09 -12.87 7.84
N ARG A 179 -4.10 -11.72 8.53
CA ARG A 179 -4.85 -10.53 8.14
C ARG A 179 -4.36 -9.98 6.79
N ASP A 180 -3.06 -9.82 6.65
CA ASP A 180 -2.47 -9.23 5.46
C ASP A 180 -2.54 -10.18 4.27
N TYR A 181 -2.36 -11.49 4.51
CA TYR A 181 -2.47 -12.51 3.48
C TYR A 181 -3.89 -12.69 2.96
N SER A 182 -4.92 -12.61 3.81
CA SER A 182 -6.33 -12.82 3.43
C SER A 182 -6.75 -11.93 2.27
N LYS A 183 -6.19 -10.74 2.15
CA LYS A 183 -6.41 -9.82 1.03
C LYS A 183 -6.08 -10.46 -0.31
N THR A 184 -4.97 -11.20 -0.40
CA THR A 184 -4.55 -11.89 -1.63
C THR A 184 -5.66 -12.79 -2.17
N THR A 185 -6.29 -13.54 -1.28
CA THR A 185 -7.38 -14.46 -1.63
C THR A 185 -8.55 -13.73 -2.27
N PHE A 186 -9.00 -12.61 -1.67
CA PHE A 186 -10.14 -11.87 -2.22
C PHE A 186 -9.81 -11.16 -3.54
N PHE A 187 -8.57 -10.71 -3.72
CA PHE A 187 -8.12 -10.18 -5.02
C PHE A 187 -8.16 -11.26 -6.11
N MET A 188 -7.68 -12.47 -5.80
CA MET A 188 -7.69 -13.57 -6.77
C MET A 188 -9.11 -14.08 -7.04
N LEU A 189 -9.96 -14.20 -6.01
CA LEU A 189 -11.38 -14.52 -6.19
C LEU A 189 -12.10 -13.49 -7.06
N PHE A 190 -11.84 -12.20 -6.81
CA PHE A 190 -12.37 -11.12 -7.64
C PHE A 190 -12.00 -11.31 -9.12
N LEU A 191 -10.71 -11.55 -9.41
CA LEU A 191 -10.25 -11.76 -10.78
C LEU A 191 -10.84 -13.02 -11.41
N ALA A 192 -10.93 -14.12 -10.65
CA ALA A 192 -11.52 -15.37 -11.11
C ALA A 192 -13.01 -15.19 -11.45
N ILE A 193 -13.79 -14.62 -10.53
CA ILE A 193 -15.23 -14.38 -10.72
C ILE A 193 -15.45 -13.40 -11.88
N SER A 194 -14.67 -12.31 -11.96
CA SER A 194 -14.75 -11.33 -13.05
C SER A 194 -14.47 -11.98 -14.41
N THR A 195 -13.46 -12.84 -14.49
CA THR A 195 -13.13 -13.56 -15.73
C THR A 195 -14.28 -14.46 -16.17
N ILE A 196 -14.88 -15.22 -15.25
CA ILE A 196 -16.04 -16.06 -15.50
C ILE A 196 -17.26 -15.20 -15.89
N LEU A 197 -17.45 -14.07 -15.22
CA LEU A 197 -18.50 -13.11 -15.51
C LEU A 197 -18.42 -12.60 -16.96
N PHE A 198 -17.25 -12.16 -17.43
CA PHE A 198 -17.04 -11.74 -18.82
C PHE A 198 -17.25 -12.87 -19.82
N TYR A 199 -16.90 -14.10 -19.46
CA TYR A 199 -17.17 -15.26 -20.32
C TYR A 199 -18.66 -15.49 -20.50
N PHE A 200 -19.46 -15.43 -19.43
CA PHE A 200 -20.91 -15.66 -19.51
C PHE A 200 -21.68 -14.46 -20.05
N ALA A 201 -21.17 -13.24 -19.94
CA ALA A 201 -21.77 -12.03 -20.51
C ALA A 201 -22.01 -12.12 -22.03
N ASN A 202 -21.29 -13.03 -22.72
CA ASN A 202 -21.46 -13.32 -24.14
C ASN A 202 -22.40 -14.51 -24.43
N LYS A 203 -22.76 -15.31 -23.42
CA LYS A 203 -23.39 -16.62 -23.61
C LYS A 203 -24.73 -16.75 -22.90
N CYS A 204 -24.85 -16.24 -21.67
CA CYS A 204 -26.02 -16.56 -20.85
C CYS A 204 -26.31 -15.47 -19.82
N VAL A 205 -27.43 -14.77 -19.99
CA VAL A 205 -27.82 -13.63 -19.14
C VAL A 205 -27.97 -14.03 -17.67
N TRP A 206 -28.68 -15.12 -17.37
CA TRP A 206 -28.95 -15.51 -16.01
C TRP A 206 -27.65 -15.92 -15.25
N ARG A 207 -26.72 -16.58 -15.94
CA ARG A 207 -25.39 -16.88 -15.35
C ARG A 207 -24.59 -15.63 -15.11
N THR A 208 -24.66 -14.65 -16.01
CA THR A 208 -24.04 -13.34 -15.81
C THR A 208 -24.58 -12.66 -14.56
N ALA A 209 -25.90 -12.69 -14.35
CA ALA A 209 -26.53 -12.13 -13.16
C ALA A 209 -26.09 -12.85 -11.87
N ILE A 210 -25.97 -14.18 -11.87
CA ILE A 210 -25.43 -14.95 -10.73
C ILE A 210 -23.97 -14.54 -10.43
N PHE A 211 -23.12 -14.49 -11.45
CA PHE A 211 -21.72 -14.12 -11.22
C PHE A 211 -21.55 -12.65 -10.84
N SER A 212 -22.47 -11.76 -11.25
CA SER A 212 -22.53 -10.39 -10.74
C SER A 212 -22.82 -10.36 -9.23
N SER A 213 -23.80 -11.18 -8.79
CA SER A 213 -24.12 -11.35 -7.37
C SER A 213 -22.95 -11.94 -6.58
N LEU A 214 -22.32 -13.00 -7.08
CA LEU A 214 -21.13 -13.62 -6.45
C LEU A 214 -19.96 -12.64 -6.35
N LEU A 215 -19.78 -11.76 -7.33
CA LEU A 215 -18.73 -10.73 -7.28
C LEU A 215 -18.99 -9.74 -6.16
N GLY A 216 -20.21 -9.22 -6.05
CA GLY A 216 -20.61 -8.35 -4.95
C GLY A 216 -20.47 -9.02 -3.58
N PHE A 217 -20.92 -10.27 -3.46
CA PHE A 217 -20.82 -11.09 -2.27
C PHE A 217 -19.36 -11.28 -1.83
N ALA A 218 -18.46 -11.66 -2.75
CA ALA A 218 -17.04 -11.89 -2.43
C ALA A 218 -16.35 -10.62 -1.96
N ILE A 219 -16.66 -9.46 -2.57
CA ILE A 219 -16.09 -8.18 -2.15
C ILE A 219 -16.63 -7.79 -0.76
N GLY A 220 -17.92 -7.94 -0.51
CA GLY A 220 -18.52 -7.58 0.78
C GLY A 220 -18.00 -8.43 1.93
N ILE A 221 -17.82 -9.74 1.73
CA ILE A 221 -17.15 -10.61 2.71
C ILE A 221 -15.68 -10.18 2.88
N GLY A 222 -14.94 -9.99 1.77
CA GLY A 222 -13.55 -9.59 1.80
C GLY A 222 -13.31 -8.29 2.56
N LEU A 223 -14.25 -7.35 2.51
CA LEU A 223 -14.20 -6.10 3.25
C LEU A 223 -14.11 -6.32 4.77
N GLY A 224 -14.74 -7.37 5.30
CA GLY A 224 -14.68 -7.74 6.71
C GLY A 224 -13.43 -8.56 7.09
N PHE A 225 -12.59 -8.89 6.11
CA PHE A 225 -11.23 -9.40 6.35
C PHE A 225 -10.22 -8.26 6.33
N ARG A 226 -10.38 -7.32 5.39
CA ARG A 226 -9.51 -6.16 5.24
C ARG A 226 -10.18 -5.02 4.48
N GLN A 227 -10.11 -3.81 5.03
CA GLN A 227 -10.80 -2.65 4.44
C GLN A 227 -10.33 -2.29 3.03
N ASP A 228 -9.05 -2.50 2.69
CA ASP A 228 -8.51 -2.17 1.37
C ASP A 228 -9.12 -3.03 0.24
N VAL A 229 -9.84 -4.11 0.55
CA VAL A 229 -10.65 -4.84 -0.44
C VAL A 229 -11.76 -3.97 -1.04
N LEU A 230 -12.14 -2.87 -0.38
CA LEU A 230 -13.12 -1.90 -0.89
C LEU A 230 -12.75 -1.33 -2.26
N ILE A 231 -11.47 -1.25 -2.61
CA ILE A 231 -11.05 -0.80 -3.94
C ILE A 231 -11.61 -1.68 -5.06
N LEU A 232 -11.77 -2.99 -4.81
CA LEU A 232 -12.33 -3.93 -5.77
C LEU A 232 -13.80 -3.65 -6.08
N PHE A 233 -14.51 -2.97 -5.18
CA PHE A 233 -15.90 -2.56 -5.41
C PHE A 233 -16.01 -1.61 -6.60
N PHE A 234 -15.16 -0.59 -6.69
CA PHE A 234 -15.20 0.36 -7.81
C PHE A 234 -14.78 -0.28 -9.14
N LEU A 235 -13.79 -1.18 -9.09
CA LEU A 235 -13.39 -1.94 -10.28
C LEU A 235 -14.50 -2.91 -10.73
N GLY A 236 -15.12 -3.59 -9.77
CA GLY A 236 -16.27 -4.47 -10.05
C GLY A 236 -17.45 -3.70 -10.62
N LEU A 237 -17.77 -2.54 -10.06
CA LEU A 237 -18.81 -1.65 -10.59
C LEU A 237 -18.53 -1.23 -12.04
N SER A 238 -17.27 -0.92 -12.36
CA SER A 238 -16.86 -0.61 -13.73
C SER A 238 -17.06 -1.80 -14.68
N PHE A 239 -16.75 -3.02 -14.23
CA PHE A 239 -16.99 -4.23 -15.02
C PHE A 239 -18.49 -4.48 -15.26
N ILE A 240 -19.30 -4.31 -14.22
CA ILE A 240 -20.76 -4.43 -14.33
C ILE A 240 -21.32 -3.36 -15.28
N ALA A 241 -20.80 -2.13 -15.22
CA ALA A 241 -21.21 -1.05 -16.12
C ALA A 241 -20.87 -1.38 -17.59
N ILE A 242 -19.70 -1.94 -17.88
CA ILE A 242 -19.29 -2.35 -19.23
C ILE A 242 -20.22 -3.46 -19.75
N ILE A 243 -20.54 -4.46 -18.92
CA ILE A 243 -21.43 -5.56 -19.28
C ILE A 243 -22.87 -5.05 -19.44
N GLY A 244 -23.31 -4.19 -18.54
CA GLY A 244 -24.62 -3.54 -18.60
C GLY A 244 -24.78 -2.70 -19.86
N GLY A 245 -23.78 -1.89 -20.22
CA GLY A 245 -23.75 -1.12 -21.47
C GLY A 245 -23.88 -2.02 -22.71
N LYS A 246 -23.21 -3.18 -22.71
CA LYS A 246 -23.37 -4.18 -23.77
C LYS A 246 -24.80 -4.73 -23.84
N PHE A 247 -25.39 -5.09 -22.69
CA PHE A 247 -26.78 -5.58 -22.67
C PHE A 247 -27.78 -4.51 -23.08
N PHE A 248 -27.53 -3.25 -22.66
CA PHE A 248 -28.35 -2.11 -23.10
C PHE A 248 -28.31 -1.93 -24.61
N TYR A 249 -27.12 -1.97 -25.21
CA TYR A 249 -27.00 -1.93 -26.68
C TYR A 249 -27.69 -3.09 -27.38
N GLN A 250 -27.74 -4.28 -26.74
CA GLN A 250 -28.50 -5.46 -27.23
C GLN A 250 -30.00 -5.39 -26.93
N LYS A 251 -30.51 -4.26 -26.43
CA LYS A 251 -31.91 -4.07 -26.00
C LYS A 251 -32.36 -5.00 -24.85
N LYS A 252 -31.41 -5.52 -24.06
CA LYS A 252 -31.65 -6.37 -22.89
C LYS A 252 -31.57 -5.54 -21.59
N ILE A 253 -32.37 -4.49 -21.47
CA ILE A 253 -32.34 -3.50 -20.40
C ILE A 253 -32.54 -4.15 -19.03
N ILE A 254 -33.54 -5.06 -18.90
CA ILE A 254 -33.81 -5.78 -17.64
C ILE A 254 -32.59 -6.58 -17.18
N ALA A 255 -31.89 -7.23 -18.12
CA ALA A 255 -30.66 -7.96 -17.79
C ALA A 255 -29.54 -7.04 -17.26
N SER A 256 -29.40 -5.86 -17.85
CA SER A 256 -28.45 -4.84 -17.40
C SER A 256 -28.76 -4.41 -15.96
N ILE A 257 -30.03 -4.07 -15.70
CA ILE A 257 -30.50 -3.65 -14.37
C ILE A 257 -30.30 -4.78 -13.35
N ASN A 258 -30.68 -6.00 -13.68
CA ASN A 258 -30.54 -7.16 -12.78
C ASN A 258 -29.07 -7.42 -12.40
N CYS A 259 -28.13 -7.36 -13.34
CA CYS A 259 -26.71 -7.52 -13.01
C CYS A 259 -26.23 -6.45 -12.01
N PHE A 260 -26.62 -5.19 -12.25
CA PHE A 260 -26.27 -4.08 -11.40
C PHE A 260 -26.90 -4.21 -9.99
N VAL A 261 -28.20 -4.45 -9.93
CA VAL A 261 -28.96 -4.58 -8.66
C VAL A 261 -28.44 -5.76 -7.84
N LEU A 262 -28.23 -6.93 -8.44
CA LEU A 262 -27.74 -8.09 -7.74
C LEU A 262 -26.31 -7.91 -7.24
N TYR A 263 -25.45 -7.24 -8.00
CA TYR A 263 -24.10 -6.87 -7.54
C TYR A 263 -24.16 -5.98 -6.30
N LEU A 264 -24.95 -4.90 -6.35
CA LEU A 264 -25.07 -3.96 -5.24
C LEU A 264 -25.72 -4.58 -4.01
N LEU A 265 -26.83 -5.30 -4.18
CA LEU A 265 -27.54 -5.93 -3.06
C LEU A 265 -26.67 -6.97 -2.35
N SER A 266 -25.95 -7.80 -3.11
CA SER A 266 -25.06 -8.81 -2.52
C SER A 266 -23.88 -8.17 -1.79
N PHE A 267 -23.29 -7.11 -2.37
CA PHE A 267 -22.24 -6.34 -1.69
C PHE A 267 -22.75 -5.67 -0.41
N LEU A 268 -23.91 -5.00 -0.48
CA LEU A 268 -24.47 -4.32 0.69
C LEU A 268 -24.89 -5.33 1.76
N ALA A 269 -25.52 -6.44 1.39
CA ALA A 269 -25.94 -7.45 2.37
C ALA A 269 -24.77 -8.04 3.15
N THR A 270 -23.65 -8.30 2.49
CA THR A 270 -22.47 -8.88 3.14
C THR A 270 -21.51 -7.85 3.72
N GLY A 271 -21.39 -6.68 3.10
CA GLY A 271 -20.55 -5.59 3.57
C GLY A 271 -21.17 -4.74 4.68
N TYR A 272 -22.50 -4.85 4.92
CA TYR A 272 -23.26 -3.98 5.82
C TYR A 272 -22.64 -3.78 7.22
N PRO A 273 -22.23 -4.85 7.96
CA PRO A 273 -21.67 -4.66 9.29
C PRO A 273 -20.42 -3.78 9.31
N ILE A 274 -19.60 -3.92 8.28
CA ILE A 274 -18.33 -3.18 8.16
C ILE A 274 -18.58 -1.76 7.65
N LEU A 275 -19.47 -1.60 6.68
CA LEU A 275 -19.88 -0.29 6.18
C LEU A 275 -20.51 0.56 7.29
N LEU A 276 -21.33 -0.06 8.14
CA LEU A 276 -21.88 0.60 9.33
C LEU A 276 -20.78 1.04 10.28
N ALA A 277 -19.83 0.17 10.60
CA ALA A 277 -18.69 0.51 11.46
C ALA A 277 -17.87 1.68 10.89
N ILE A 278 -17.60 1.68 9.57
CA ILE A 278 -16.91 2.79 8.89
C ILE A 278 -17.73 4.08 8.92
N ALA A 279 -19.06 4.00 8.79
CA ALA A 279 -19.92 5.17 8.82
C ALA A 279 -19.97 5.78 10.22
N GLU A 280 -20.06 4.97 11.28
CA GLU A 280 -20.09 5.39 12.68
C GLU A 280 -18.79 6.10 13.09
N ASP A 281 -17.63 5.62 12.66
CA ASP A 281 -16.34 6.25 12.96
C ASP A 281 -15.97 7.37 11.97
N LYS A 282 -16.86 7.69 11.04
CA LYS A 282 -16.63 8.64 9.96
C LYS A 282 -15.33 8.35 9.20
N GLY A 283 -14.97 7.08 9.04
CA GLY A 283 -13.78 6.64 8.33
C GLY A 283 -12.47 7.01 9.03
N ALA A 284 -12.43 7.02 10.36
CA ALA A 284 -11.25 7.40 11.13
C ALA A 284 -10.04 6.52 10.81
N VAL A 285 -10.24 5.18 10.80
CA VAL A 285 -9.18 4.21 10.46
C VAL A 285 -8.67 4.43 9.02
N SER A 286 -9.60 4.60 8.06
CA SER A 286 -9.23 4.83 6.66
C SER A 286 -8.50 6.15 6.47
N SER A 287 -8.94 7.24 7.13
CA SER A 287 -8.28 8.55 7.03
C SER A 287 -6.89 8.54 7.66
N HIS A 288 -6.72 7.80 8.77
CA HIS A 288 -5.42 7.58 9.37
C HIS A 288 -4.46 6.89 8.38
N SER A 289 -4.88 5.78 7.78
CA SER A 289 -4.08 5.06 6.77
C SER A 289 -3.75 5.90 5.54
N LEU A 290 -4.69 6.75 5.07
CA LEU A 290 -4.42 7.68 3.97
C LEU A 290 -3.32 8.69 4.31
N VAL A 291 -3.35 9.25 5.51
CA VAL A 291 -2.32 10.20 5.97
C VAL A 291 -1.00 9.49 6.25
N GLN A 292 -1.04 8.29 6.85
CA GLN A 292 0.14 7.45 7.07
C GLN A 292 0.84 7.12 5.74
N GLY A 293 0.06 6.84 4.71
CA GLY A 293 0.59 6.55 3.38
C GLY A 293 1.41 7.69 2.79
N LEU A 294 1.12 8.94 3.13
CA LEU A 294 1.90 10.08 2.66
C LEU A 294 3.35 10.08 3.18
N ALA A 295 3.62 9.38 4.28
CA ALA A 295 4.97 9.25 4.81
C ALA A 295 5.84 8.27 4.00
N SER A 296 5.26 7.37 3.19
CA SER A 296 6.04 6.46 2.35
C SER A 296 6.73 7.20 1.20
N THR A 297 7.91 6.73 0.82
CA THR A 297 8.80 7.40 -0.14
C THR A 297 8.79 6.74 -1.52
N VAL A 298 7.66 6.19 -1.94
CA VAL A 298 7.56 5.48 -3.23
C VAL A 298 7.97 6.33 -4.43
N GLU A 299 7.70 7.63 -4.39
CA GLU A 299 8.07 8.59 -5.42
C GLU A 299 9.57 8.82 -5.52
N GLN A 300 10.32 8.69 -4.42
CA GLN A 300 11.78 8.87 -4.41
C GLN A 300 12.49 7.81 -5.25
N THR A 301 11.99 6.59 -5.21
CA THR A 301 12.62 5.46 -5.92
C THR A 301 12.46 5.53 -7.43
N SER A 302 11.40 6.21 -7.92
CA SER A 302 11.09 6.28 -9.35
C SER A 302 11.29 7.66 -9.96
N MET A 303 11.05 8.71 -9.19
CA MET A 303 11.00 10.10 -9.69
C MET A 303 12.15 10.96 -9.17
N GLY A 304 13.00 10.44 -8.30
CA GLY A 304 14.19 11.12 -7.80
C GLY A 304 13.93 12.34 -6.92
N GLY A 305 12.70 12.51 -6.44
CA GLY A 305 12.31 13.66 -5.63
C GLY A 305 11.36 13.31 -4.50
N THR A 306 11.35 14.14 -3.47
CA THR A 306 10.44 14.06 -2.33
C THR A 306 9.18 14.85 -2.58
N ALA A 307 8.01 14.29 -2.27
CA ALA A 307 6.77 15.04 -2.32
C ALA A 307 6.74 16.15 -1.24
N SER A 308 6.14 17.28 -1.58
CA SER A 308 6.07 18.45 -0.69
C SER A 308 5.26 18.20 0.58
N TYR A 309 4.36 17.20 0.57
CA TYR A 309 3.57 16.81 1.75
C TYR A 309 4.31 15.89 2.72
N ARG A 310 5.56 15.57 2.47
CA ARG A 310 6.33 14.66 3.31
C ARG A 310 6.23 15.02 4.78
N LEU A 311 5.48 14.20 5.50
CA LEU A 311 5.09 14.49 6.87
C LEU A 311 6.21 14.18 7.83
N VAL A 312 6.94 13.13 7.63
CA VAL A 312 8.09 12.70 8.40
C VAL A 312 8.59 11.36 7.90
N TYR A 313 9.77 11.02 8.21
CA TYR A 313 10.67 10.02 7.69
C TYR A 313 10.24 8.55 7.83
N GLU A 314 9.23 8.26 8.64
CA GLU A 314 8.71 6.90 8.81
C GLU A 314 7.18 6.87 8.92
N PRO A 315 6.51 5.84 8.40
CA PRO A 315 5.06 5.64 8.55
C PRO A 315 4.72 5.22 9.99
N ASN A 316 4.82 6.18 10.92
CA ASN A 316 4.58 5.99 12.33
C ASN A 316 3.22 6.53 12.73
N ASP A 317 2.38 5.69 13.36
CA ASP A 317 1.02 6.02 13.76
C ASP A 317 0.95 7.28 14.64
N MET A 318 1.96 7.49 15.49
CA MET A 318 2.00 8.65 16.39
C MET A 318 2.22 9.96 15.65
N LEU A 319 3.04 9.94 14.62
CA LEU A 319 3.30 11.12 13.79
C LEU A 319 2.11 11.46 12.92
N VAL A 320 1.41 10.45 12.43
CA VAL A 320 0.13 10.62 11.73
C VAL A 320 -0.90 11.25 12.67
N HIS A 321 -0.99 10.75 13.90
CA HIS A 321 -1.86 11.33 14.92
C HIS A 321 -1.51 12.79 15.19
N SER A 322 -0.23 13.10 15.44
CA SER A 322 0.24 14.47 15.70
C SER A 322 -0.07 15.41 14.54
N THR A 323 0.09 14.93 13.31
CA THR A 323 -0.23 15.71 12.10
C THR A 323 -1.72 16.04 12.03
N ILE A 324 -2.59 15.02 12.20
CA ILE A 324 -4.04 15.20 12.16
C ILE A 324 -4.50 16.08 13.33
N ALA A 325 -3.99 15.88 14.54
CA ALA A 325 -4.32 16.66 15.72
C ALA A 325 -3.87 18.13 15.57
N SER A 326 -2.69 18.35 15.04
CA SER A 326 -2.16 19.69 14.75
C SER A 326 -3.03 20.44 13.72
N PHE A 327 -3.41 19.76 12.64
CA PHE A 327 -4.34 20.30 11.65
C PHE A 327 -5.72 20.57 12.27
N ALA A 328 -6.24 19.66 13.08
CA ALA A 328 -7.53 19.76 13.75
C ALA A 328 -7.62 21.02 14.63
N ARG A 329 -6.57 21.31 15.42
CA ARG A 329 -6.53 22.51 16.26
C ARG A 329 -6.64 23.80 15.43
N ARG A 330 -5.95 23.87 14.30
CA ARG A 330 -5.98 25.04 13.40
C ARG A 330 -7.32 25.21 12.70
N THR A 331 -8.05 24.12 12.47
CA THR A 331 -9.31 24.11 11.72
C THR A 331 -10.55 23.97 12.60
N GLY A 332 -10.38 24.04 13.93
CA GLY A 332 -11.50 24.01 14.88
C GLY A 332 -12.11 22.64 15.15
N PHE A 333 -11.50 21.53 14.67
CA PHE A 333 -11.91 20.19 15.06
C PHE A 333 -11.43 19.90 16.49
N LYS A 334 -12.33 19.38 17.32
CA LYS A 334 -12.01 18.94 18.70
C LYS A 334 -11.42 17.52 18.66
N VAL A 335 -10.11 17.41 18.50
CA VAL A 335 -9.36 16.15 18.53
C VAL A 335 -8.43 16.17 19.74
N SER A 336 -8.52 15.15 20.59
CA SER A 336 -7.59 14.88 21.70
C SER A 336 -7.03 13.47 21.56
N PHE A 337 -6.02 13.15 22.36
CA PHE A 337 -5.45 11.80 22.38
C PHE A 337 -6.48 10.74 22.83
N ASP A 338 -7.29 11.05 23.84
CA ASP A 338 -8.35 10.15 24.31
C ASP A 338 -9.39 9.84 23.23
N ASN A 339 -9.45 10.65 22.19
CA ASN A 339 -10.30 10.51 21.03
C ASN A 339 -9.59 9.92 19.81
N TYR A 340 -8.49 9.19 19.99
CA TYR A 340 -7.78 8.53 18.88
C TYR A 340 -8.76 7.63 18.10
N LEU A 341 -8.69 7.74 16.76
CA LEU A 341 -9.65 7.10 15.83
C LEU A 341 -11.14 7.43 16.11
N SER A 342 -11.42 8.57 16.74
CA SER A 342 -12.81 9.06 16.94
C SER A 342 -13.42 9.62 15.64
N PRO A 343 -14.75 9.84 15.59
CA PRO A 343 -15.38 10.53 14.47
C PRO A 343 -14.84 11.93 14.20
N ALA A 344 -14.41 12.66 15.24
CA ALA A 344 -13.78 13.97 15.11
C ALA A 344 -12.40 13.84 14.44
N TYR A 345 -11.60 12.88 14.91
CA TYR A 345 -10.32 12.52 14.31
C TYR A 345 -10.48 12.13 12.83
N GLY A 346 -11.43 11.24 12.51
CA GLY A 346 -11.73 10.84 11.14
C GLY A 346 -12.15 12.01 10.26
N SER A 347 -12.90 12.97 10.79
CA SER A 347 -13.30 14.18 10.07
C SER A 347 -12.12 15.10 9.78
N ALA A 348 -11.24 15.30 10.77
CA ALA A 348 -10.03 16.10 10.64
C ALA A 348 -9.04 15.45 9.65
N GLY A 349 -8.82 14.12 9.76
CA GLY A 349 -7.93 13.38 8.86
C GLY A 349 -8.39 13.44 7.40
N ARG A 350 -9.71 13.30 7.14
CA ARG A 350 -10.26 13.49 5.79
C ARG A 350 -10.10 14.92 5.29
N ALA A 351 -10.32 15.91 6.15
CA ALA A 351 -10.14 17.32 5.78
C ALA A 351 -8.67 17.60 5.43
N TYR A 352 -7.73 17.09 6.22
CA TYR A 352 -6.30 17.18 5.94
C TYR A 352 -5.95 16.52 4.59
N PHE A 353 -6.39 15.27 4.38
CA PHE A 353 -6.10 14.56 3.13
C PHE A 353 -6.72 15.26 1.91
N ARG A 354 -7.94 15.84 2.04
CA ARG A 354 -8.53 16.68 0.97
C ARG A 354 -7.64 17.88 0.67
N SER A 355 -7.08 18.54 1.69
CA SER A 355 -6.15 19.64 1.48
C SER A 355 -4.92 19.21 0.70
N VAL A 356 -4.38 18.02 1.00
CA VAL A 356 -3.27 17.43 0.22
C VAL A 356 -3.69 17.18 -1.23
N VAL A 357 -4.85 16.55 -1.46
CA VAL A 357 -5.37 16.30 -2.83
C VAL A 357 -5.58 17.61 -3.59
N TRP A 358 -6.04 18.64 -2.92
CA TRP A 358 -6.31 19.93 -3.55
C TRP A 358 -5.04 20.69 -3.93
N HIS A 359 -4.06 20.73 -3.02
CA HIS A 359 -2.85 21.53 -3.22
C HIS A 359 -1.76 20.77 -3.99
N LEU A 360 -1.70 19.44 -3.86
CA LEU A 360 -0.59 18.59 -4.31
C LEU A 360 -1.03 17.39 -5.16
N PRO A 361 -1.99 17.55 -6.11
CA PRO A 361 -2.52 16.41 -6.86
C PRO A 361 -1.50 15.78 -7.82
N ALA A 362 -0.52 16.54 -8.31
CA ALA A 362 0.51 16.02 -9.20
C ALA A 362 1.45 15.05 -8.45
N ASP A 363 1.79 15.37 -7.20
CA ASP A 363 2.61 14.48 -6.36
C ASP A 363 1.87 13.16 -6.11
N LEU A 364 0.56 13.21 -5.82
CA LEU A 364 -0.25 12.01 -5.62
C LEU A 364 -0.36 11.15 -6.89
N TRP A 365 -0.53 11.78 -8.06
CA TRP A 365 -0.54 11.06 -9.33
C TRP A 365 0.82 10.47 -9.65
N GLY A 366 1.90 11.20 -9.37
CA GLY A 366 3.27 10.70 -9.47
C GLY A 366 3.49 9.43 -8.63
N ARG A 367 2.94 9.39 -7.40
CA ARG A 367 2.95 8.18 -6.56
C ARG A 367 2.22 6.99 -7.19
N VAL A 368 1.07 7.23 -7.83
CA VAL A 368 0.33 6.17 -8.55
C VAL A 368 1.18 5.57 -9.66
N LEU A 369 1.82 6.41 -10.49
CA LEU A 369 2.70 5.95 -11.56
C LEU A 369 3.95 5.23 -11.02
N SER A 370 4.55 5.77 -9.96
CA SER A 370 5.70 5.15 -9.26
C SER A 370 5.34 3.79 -8.67
N SER A 371 4.14 3.67 -8.06
CA SER A 371 3.65 2.39 -7.54
C SER A 371 3.57 1.33 -8.63
N CYS A 372 3.06 1.67 -9.83
CA CYS A 372 2.94 0.71 -10.93
C CYS A 372 4.28 0.07 -11.32
N SER A 373 5.38 0.83 -11.26
CA SER A 373 6.71 0.30 -11.57
C SER A 373 7.35 -0.40 -10.37
N ASN A 374 7.18 0.16 -9.17
CA ASN A 374 7.87 -0.32 -7.97
C ASN A 374 7.26 -1.59 -7.37
N CYS A 375 6.03 -1.95 -7.70
CA CYS A 375 5.43 -3.21 -7.24
C CYS A 375 6.32 -4.42 -7.54
N PHE A 376 6.97 -4.46 -8.69
CA PHE A 376 7.84 -5.57 -9.09
C PHE A 376 9.13 -5.63 -8.26
N SER A 377 9.80 -4.49 -8.06
CA SER A 377 11.03 -4.41 -7.27
C SER A 377 10.78 -4.61 -5.77
N THR A 378 9.63 -4.18 -5.27
CA THR A 378 9.25 -4.33 -3.86
C THR A 378 9.13 -5.81 -3.46
N ILE A 379 8.58 -6.67 -4.35
CA ILE A 379 8.51 -8.11 -4.09
C ILE A 379 9.90 -8.71 -3.96
N TYR A 380 10.81 -8.35 -4.87
CA TYR A 380 12.20 -8.79 -4.80
C TYR A 380 12.89 -8.34 -3.52
N ASN A 381 12.77 -7.06 -3.16
CA ASN A 381 13.39 -6.50 -1.96
C ASN A 381 12.84 -7.17 -0.69
N PHE A 382 11.52 -7.38 -0.60
CA PHE A 382 10.90 -8.10 0.51
C PHE A 382 11.45 -9.53 0.64
N THR A 383 11.49 -10.28 -0.46
CA THR A 383 12.02 -11.64 -0.45
C THR A 383 13.51 -11.68 -0.04
N LYS A 384 14.30 -10.70 -0.51
CA LYS A 384 15.72 -10.55 -0.16
C LYS A 384 15.91 -10.29 1.33
N GLU A 385 15.16 -9.36 1.89
CA GLU A 385 15.19 -9.01 3.31
C GLU A 385 14.79 -10.19 4.20
N GLN A 386 13.68 -10.87 3.86
CA GLN A 386 13.26 -12.05 4.60
C GLN A 386 14.30 -13.18 4.57
N LYS A 387 14.96 -13.37 3.43
CA LYS A 387 16.02 -14.37 3.31
C LYS A 387 17.27 -14.02 4.12
N GLN A 388 17.60 -12.74 4.26
CA GLN A 388 18.73 -12.26 5.08
C GLN A 388 18.43 -12.37 6.58
N ASN A 389 17.22 -12.01 6.98
CA ASN A 389 16.82 -11.98 8.40
C ASN A 389 16.54 -13.38 8.96
N HIS A 390 16.24 -14.36 8.11
CA HIS A 390 15.86 -15.72 8.49
C HIS A 390 16.77 -16.76 7.86
N GLN A 391 18.01 -16.85 8.34
CA GLN A 391 18.99 -17.86 7.86
C GLN A 391 18.48 -19.29 7.93
N GLU A 392 17.51 -19.57 8.80
CA GLU A 392 16.87 -20.87 8.96
C GLU A 392 16.02 -21.30 7.76
N PHE A 393 15.62 -20.34 6.88
CA PHE A 393 14.98 -20.66 5.59
C PHE A 393 15.90 -21.38 4.61
N ASN A 394 17.21 -21.40 4.87
CA ASN A 394 18.18 -22.09 4.04
C ASN A 394 18.23 -23.61 4.27
N ARG A 395 17.41 -24.18 5.17
CA ARG A 395 17.33 -25.63 5.35
C ARG A 395 16.72 -26.27 4.11
N PRO A 396 17.37 -27.28 3.53
CA PRO A 396 16.86 -27.98 2.36
C PRO A 396 15.51 -28.64 2.69
N SER A 397 14.53 -28.35 1.88
CA SER A 397 13.22 -28.96 1.91
C SER A 397 13.00 -29.72 0.61
N HIS A 398 12.36 -30.87 0.67
CA HIS A 398 12.11 -31.68 -0.53
C HIS A 398 11.10 -31.02 -1.47
N PHE A 399 10.05 -30.39 -0.94
CA PHE A 399 8.99 -29.78 -1.73
C PHE A 399 9.22 -28.29 -1.99
N LEU A 400 9.93 -27.59 -1.11
CA LEU A 400 10.24 -26.17 -1.23
C LEU A 400 11.57 -25.90 -1.95
N PHE A 401 12.18 -26.93 -2.55
CA PHE A 401 13.38 -26.79 -3.37
C PHE A 401 13.25 -25.69 -4.45
N PHE A 402 12.07 -25.57 -5.06
CA PHE A 402 11.79 -24.52 -6.01
C PHE A 402 11.72 -23.13 -5.37
N THR A 403 11.23 -23.01 -4.13
CA THR A 403 11.10 -21.72 -3.44
C THR A 403 12.45 -21.00 -3.29
N ASP A 404 13.50 -21.75 -2.96
CA ASP A 404 14.83 -21.18 -2.77
C ASP A 404 15.45 -20.72 -4.11
N ARG A 405 15.10 -21.38 -5.22
CA ARG A 405 15.53 -20.99 -6.57
C ARG A 405 14.68 -19.89 -7.17
N LEU A 406 13.42 -19.74 -6.76
CA LEU A 406 12.54 -18.67 -7.23
C LEU A 406 12.95 -17.27 -6.74
N TYR A 407 13.87 -17.17 -5.78
CA TYR A 407 14.53 -15.91 -5.47
C TYR A 407 15.15 -15.25 -6.73
N TYR A 408 15.80 -16.05 -7.57
CA TYR A 408 16.33 -15.56 -8.86
C TYR A 408 15.22 -15.16 -9.82
N TRP A 409 14.04 -15.78 -9.70
CA TRP A 409 12.85 -15.40 -10.45
C TRP A 409 12.30 -14.04 -10.00
N ASP A 410 12.35 -13.71 -8.73
CA ASP A 410 11.97 -12.38 -8.22
C ASP A 410 12.92 -11.28 -8.73
N ILE A 411 14.20 -11.59 -8.95
CA ILE A 411 15.14 -10.68 -9.64
C ILE A 411 14.66 -10.45 -11.08
N PHE A 412 14.35 -11.51 -11.81
CA PHE A 412 13.83 -11.41 -13.18
C PHE A 412 12.51 -10.61 -13.22
N LEU A 413 11.63 -10.81 -12.24
CA LEU A 413 10.42 -10.02 -12.03
C LEU A 413 10.72 -8.53 -11.93
N ALA A 414 11.68 -8.13 -11.11
CA ALA A 414 12.01 -6.74 -10.88
C ALA A 414 12.49 -6.02 -12.16
N TYR A 415 13.27 -6.72 -13.00
CA TYR A 415 13.81 -6.12 -14.22
C TYR A 415 12.88 -6.19 -15.43
N ILE A 416 12.21 -7.32 -15.64
CA ILE A 416 11.38 -7.57 -16.84
C ILE A 416 9.92 -7.16 -16.63
N GLY A 417 9.45 -7.14 -15.37
CA GLY A 417 8.06 -6.89 -15.05
C GLY A 417 7.47 -5.61 -15.64
N PRO A 418 8.11 -4.44 -15.49
CA PRO A 418 7.62 -3.19 -16.08
C PRO A 418 7.51 -3.26 -17.62
N TRP A 419 8.44 -3.94 -18.28
CA TRP A 419 8.40 -4.15 -19.73
C TRP A 419 7.33 -5.13 -20.16
N ALA A 420 7.15 -6.22 -19.39
CA ALA A 420 6.08 -7.17 -19.61
C ALA A 420 4.69 -6.53 -19.46
N LEU A 421 4.55 -5.60 -18.51
CA LEU A 421 3.33 -4.81 -18.32
C LEU A 421 2.98 -4.01 -19.59
N LEU A 422 3.94 -3.25 -20.13
CA LEU A 422 3.76 -2.50 -21.36
C LEU A 422 3.53 -3.45 -22.55
N GLY A 423 4.26 -4.56 -22.60
CA GLY A 423 4.16 -5.58 -23.64
C GLY A 423 2.77 -6.24 -23.70
N ILE A 424 2.15 -6.56 -22.56
CA ILE A 424 0.79 -7.12 -22.53
C ILE A 424 -0.23 -6.10 -23.06
N VAL A 425 -0.12 -4.85 -22.65
CA VAL A 425 -0.99 -3.77 -23.15
C VAL A 425 -0.85 -3.63 -24.66
N PHE A 426 0.38 -3.63 -25.16
CA PHE A 426 0.68 -3.57 -26.58
C PHE A 426 0.09 -4.77 -27.36
N ILE A 427 0.39 -6.01 -26.94
CA ILE A 427 -0.06 -7.23 -27.62
C ILE A 427 -1.59 -7.34 -27.61
N THR A 428 -2.20 -6.97 -26.48
CA THR A 428 -3.67 -6.95 -26.38
C THR A 428 -4.27 -5.88 -27.29
N GLY A 429 -3.62 -4.71 -27.37
CA GLY A 429 -3.98 -3.63 -28.28
C GLY A 429 -3.85 -4.04 -29.77
N MET A 430 -2.82 -4.80 -30.11
CA MET A 430 -2.68 -5.37 -31.47
C MET A 430 -3.89 -6.21 -31.85
N LYS A 431 -4.42 -6.98 -30.92
CA LYS A 431 -5.62 -7.83 -31.14
C LYS A 431 -6.92 -7.01 -31.13
N ASN A 432 -7.01 -6.06 -30.21
CA ASN A 432 -8.20 -5.20 -30.06
C ASN A 432 -7.88 -3.95 -29.22
N ILE A 433 -8.04 -2.77 -29.79
CA ILE A 433 -7.73 -1.48 -29.17
C ILE A 433 -8.50 -1.31 -27.84
N TRP A 434 -9.80 -1.56 -27.81
CA TRP A 434 -10.63 -1.37 -26.64
C TRP A 434 -10.25 -2.31 -25.48
N LYS A 435 -9.90 -3.57 -25.81
CA LYS A 435 -9.38 -4.51 -24.80
C LYS A 435 -8.03 -4.06 -24.27
N GLY A 436 -7.15 -3.54 -25.14
CA GLY A 436 -5.85 -2.99 -24.73
C GLY A 436 -6.01 -1.83 -23.76
N ILE A 437 -6.89 -0.86 -24.06
CA ILE A 437 -7.20 0.28 -23.18
C ILE A 437 -7.80 -0.21 -21.84
N LEU A 438 -8.76 -1.14 -21.89
CA LEU A 438 -9.37 -1.69 -20.67
C LEU A 438 -8.33 -2.38 -19.77
N ILE A 439 -7.47 -3.23 -20.33
CA ILE A 439 -6.42 -3.91 -19.59
C ILE A 439 -5.44 -2.89 -19.00
N ALA A 440 -5.02 -1.89 -19.77
CA ALA A 440 -4.16 -0.83 -19.26
C ALA A 440 -4.80 -0.12 -18.05
N GLY A 441 -6.08 0.27 -18.15
CA GLY A 441 -6.81 0.89 -17.04
C GLY A 441 -6.89 0.00 -15.81
N VAL A 442 -7.20 -1.29 -15.98
CA VAL A 442 -7.24 -2.28 -14.88
C VAL A 442 -5.88 -2.43 -14.23
N LEU A 443 -4.81 -2.53 -15.01
CA LEU A 443 -3.44 -2.69 -14.49
C LEU A 443 -2.97 -1.43 -13.75
N VAL A 444 -3.20 -0.24 -14.31
CA VAL A 444 -2.90 1.02 -13.62
C VAL A 444 -3.68 1.13 -12.31
N TYR A 445 -4.95 0.74 -12.30
CA TYR A 445 -5.77 0.73 -11.08
C TYR A 445 -5.22 -0.24 -10.02
N LEU A 446 -4.96 -1.51 -10.39
CA LEU A 446 -4.51 -2.55 -9.46
C LEU A 446 -3.07 -2.34 -8.98
N LEU A 447 -2.17 -1.83 -9.82
CA LEU A 447 -0.76 -1.60 -9.45
C LEU A 447 -0.55 -0.18 -8.89
N GLY A 448 -1.45 0.74 -9.19
CA GLY A 448 -1.38 2.11 -8.71
C GLY A 448 -1.97 2.29 -7.31
N TYR A 449 -2.99 1.49 -6.90
CA TYR A 449 -3.64 1.68 -5.61
C TYR A 449 -2.72 1.50 -4.39
N PRO A 450 -1.67 0.64 -4.39
CA PRO A 450 -0.75 0.56 -3.27
C PRO A 450 -0.07 1.89 -2.93
N SER A 451 -0.05 2.86 -3.88
CA SER A 451 0.43 4.22 -3.62
C SER A 451 -0.26 4.90 -2.44
N ILE A 452 -1.47 4.47 -2.06
CA ILE A 452 -2.21 4.97 -0.89
C ILE A 452 -1.41 4.75 0.40
N LEU A 453 -0.83 3.56 0.55
CA LEU A 453 0.09 3.21 1.64
C LEU A 453 1.10 2.20 1.08
N PHE A 454 2.23 2.70 0.56
CA PHE A 454 3.20 1.88 -0.16
C PHE A 454 4.20 1.24 0.81
N GLU A 455 3.89 0.02 1.21
CA GLU A 455 4.75 -0.87 2.00
C GLU A 455 4.69 -2.28 1.42
N TYR A 456 5.70 -3.12 1.71
CA TYR A 456 5.75 -4.50 1.19
C TYR A 456 4.47 -5.29 1.47
N ARG A 457 3.91 -5.21 2.69
CA ARG A 457 2.65 -5.88 3.08
C ARG A 457 1.43 -5.44 2.28
N HIS A 458 1.48 -4.24 1.67
CA HIS A 458 0.44 -3.71 0.80
C HIS A 458 0.69 -3.99 -0.69
N VAL A 459 1.82 -4.60 -1.05
CA VAL A 459 2.20 -4.95 -2.42
C VAL A 459 2.24 -6.46 -2.65
N VAL A 460 2.72 -7.23 -1.67
CA VAL A 460 2.95 -8.69 -1.80
C VAL A 460 1.68 -9.46 -2.22
N HIS A 461 0.48 -9.00 -1.82
CA HIS A 461 -0.77 -9.61 -2.26
C HIS A 461 -1.00 -9.55 -3.79
N LEU A 462 -0.28 -8.70 -4.51
CA LEU A 462 -0.31 -8.62 -5.97
C LEU A 462 0.62 -9.64 -6.65
N THR A 463 1.45 -10.37 -5.90
CA THR A 463 2.40 -11.35 -6.45
C THR A 463 1.78 -12.27 -7.52
N PRO A 464 0.59 -12.89 -7.32
CA PRO A 464 -0.01 -13.74 -8.35
C PRO A 464 -0.31 -12.99 -9.66
N ILE A 465 -0.69 -11.72 -9.58
CA ILE A 465 -0.96 -10.86 -10.73
C ILE A 465 0.35 -10.57 -11.47
N LEU A 466 1.41 -10.21 -10.72
CA LEU A 466 2.71 -9.85 -11.30
C LEU A 466 3.38 -11.04 -11.99
N TYR A 467 3.33 -12.23 -11.37
CA TYR A 467 3.75 -13.48 -12.01
C TYR A 467 2.92 -13.78 -13.26
N GLY A 468 1.60 -13.61 -13.17
CA GLY A 468 0.68 -13.79 -14.29
C GLY A 468 1.02 -12.88 -15.47
N ILE A 469 1.29 -11.59 -15.21
CA ILE A 469 1.67 -10.61 -16.24
C ILE A 469 2.88 -11.10 -17.04
N ILE A 470 3.94 -11.52 -16.35
CA ILE A 470 5.19 -11.93 -17.04
C ILE A 470 4.97 -13.21 -17.83
N ILE A 471 4.36 -14.22 -17.25
CA ILE A 471 4.17 -15.51 -17.92
C ILE A 471 3.20 -15.39 -19.10
N VAL A 472 2.12 -14.63 -18.94
CA VAL A 472 1.20 -14.35 -20.07
C VAL A 472 1.93 -13.57 -21.17
N PHE A 473 2.78 -12.62 -20.81
CA PHE A 473 3.60 -11.89 -21.80
C PHE A 473 4.55 -12.83 -22.56
N ILE A 474 5.28 -13.70 -21.86
CA ILE A 474 6.17 -14.70 -22.49
C ILE A 474 5.36 -15.66 -23.38
N TYR A 475 4.22 -16.13 -22.89
CA TYR A 475 3.32 -16.99 -23.68
C TYR A 475 2.84 -16.32 -24.96
N GLU A 476 2.36 -15.08 -24.87
CA GLU A 476 1.84 -14.35 -26.01
C GLU A 476 2.95 -14.04 -27.05
N LEU A 477 4.18 -13.71 -26.59
CA LEU A 477 5.32 -13.57 -27.47
C LEU A 477 5.68 -14.87 -28.19
N SER A 478 5.74 -15.98 -27.43
CA SER A 478 6.06 -17.29 -27.97
C SER A 478 5.00 -17.78 -28.96
N ALA A 479 3.73 -17.66 -28.58
CA ALA A 479 2.59 -18.01 -29.44
C ALA A 479 2.56 -17.14 -30.69
N GLY A 480 2.80 -15.84 -30.55
CA GLY A 480 2.89 -14.90 -31.67
C GLY A 480 4.01 -15.26 -32.64
N PHE A 481 5.20 -15.60 -32.11
CA PHE A 481 6.34 -16.02 -32.91
C PHE A 481 6.06 -17.31 -33.70
N VAL A 482 5.58 -18.37 -33.01
CA VAL A 482 5.23 -19.66 -33.65
C VAL A 482 4.14 -19.46 -34.72
N HIS A 483 3.14 -18.65 -34.44
CA HIS A 483 2.05 -18.35 -35.35
C HIS A 483 2.55 -17.61 -36.60
N THR A 484 3.44 -16.64 -36.40
CA THR A 484 4.07 -15.87 -37.50
C THR A 484 4.89 -16.79 -38.39
N LEU A 485 5.75 -17.66 -37.82
CA LEU A 485 6.54 -18.63 -38.59
C LEU A 485 5.64 -19.59 -39.37
N TYR A 486 4.60 -20.12 -38.77
CA TYR A 486 3.62 -21.01 -39.41
C TYR A 486 2.93 -20.34 -40.62
N TYR A 487 2.48 -19.09 -40.44
CA TYR A 487 1.81 -18.37 -41.55
C TYR A 487 2.78 -17.90 -42.65
N LEU A 488 4.02 -17.56 -42.29
CA LEU A 488 5.08 -17.30 -43.28
C LEU A 488 5.35 -18.55 -44.11
N TYR A 489 5.51 -19.70 -43.44
CA TYR A 489 5.70 -20.98 -44.14
C TYR A 489 4.53 -21.27 -45.10
N ARG A 490 3.30 -21.01 -44.71
CA ARG A 490 2.13 -21.21 -45.55
C ARG A 490 1.85 -20.07 -46.56
N LYS A 491 2.68 -19.04 -46.63
CA LYS A 491 2.48 -17.85 -47.46
C LYS A 491 1.08 -17.19 -47.27
N LYS A 492 0.46 -17.34 -46.11
CA LYS A 492 -0.87 -16.82 -45.77
C LYS A 492 -0.84 -15.51 -44.98
N LEU A 493 0.35 -15.08 -44.53
CA LEU A 493 0.44 -13.87 -43.73
C LEU A 493 0.52 -12.66 -44.66
N SER A 494 -0.50 -11.83 -44.64
CA SER A 494 -0.51 -10.56 -45.34
C SER A 494 0.29 -9.52 -44.51
N ALA A 495 1.25 -8.86 -45.12
CA ALA A 495 1.97 -7.73 -44.50
C ALA A 495 1.00 -6.66 -43.98
N LYS A 496 -0.15 -6.47 -44.64
CA LYS A 496 -1.23 -5.57 -44.23
C LYS A 496 -1.79 -5.94 -42.88
N THR A 497 -2.00 -7.25 -42.59
CA THR A 497 -2.57 -7.72 -41.29
C THR A 497 -1.57 -7.46 -40.14
N ILE A 498 -0.31 -7.74 -40.35
CA ILE A 498 0.76 -7.44 -39.38
C ILE A 498 0.81 -5.93 -39.10
N PHE A 499 0.85 -5.13 -40.18
CA PHE A 499 0.92 -3.67 -40.05
C PHE A 499 -0.27 -3.08 -39.28
N VAL A 500 -1.50 -3.55 -39.56
CA VAL A 500 -2.71 -3.11 -38.84
C VAL A 500 -2.62 -3.49 -37.36
N GLY A 501 -2.18 -4.70 -37.02
CA GLY A 501 -1.96 -5.12 -35.64
C GLY A 501 -0.94 -4.23 -34.92
N LEU A 502 0.26 -4.07 -35.49
CA LEU A 502 1.31 -3.21 -34.93
C LEU A 502 0.83 -1.77 -34.72
N ARG A 503 0.17 -1.20 -35.75
CA ARG A 503 -0.44 0.13 -35.66
C ARG A 503 -1.40 0.24 -34.46
N ASN A 504 -2.29 -0.72 -34.29
CA ASN A 504 -3.26 -0.74 -33.19
C ASN A 504 -2.57 -0.82 -31.82
N GLY A 505 -1.55 -1.67 -31.68
CA GLY A 505 -0.73 -1.77 -30.47
C GLY A 505 -0.04 -0.44 -30.12
N VAL A 506 0.58 0.20 -31.12
CA VAL A 506 1.21 1.53 -30.97
C VAL A 506 0.17 2.58 -30.57
N ILE A 507 -1.01 2.60 -31.21
CA ILE A 507 -2.10 3.53 -30.86
C ILE A 507 -2.48 3.38 -29.40
N VAL A 508 -2.65 2.15 -28.90
CA VAL A 508 -3.01 1.92 -27.48
C VAL A 508 -1.90 2.43 -26.54
N LEU A 509 -0.64 2.09 -26.80
CA LEU A 509 0.48 2.58 -25.97
C LEU A 509 0.56 4.11 -25.98
N LEU A 510 0.49 4.71 -27.16
CA LEU A 510 0.51 6.17 -27.28
C LEU A 510 -0.67 6.80 -26.57
N PHE A 511 -1.88 6.25 -26.72
CA PHE A 511 -3.07 6.74 -26.03
C PHE A 511 -2.89 6.70 -24.50
N VAL A 512 -2.41 5.58 -23.96
CA VAL A 512 -2.19 5.44 -22.51
C VAL A 512 -1.10 6.40 -22.03
N LEU A 513 0.05 6.46 -22.72
CA LEU A 513 1.15 7.34 -22.35
C LEU A 513 0.74 8.81 -22.45
N CYS A 514 0.12 9.22 -23.55
CA CYS A 514 -0.34 10.59 -23.75
C CYS A 514 -1.40 10.97 -22.73
N SER A 515 -2.36 10.07 -22.40
CA SER A 515 -3.39 10.34 -21.38
C SER A 515 -2.78 10.51 -19.99
N CYS A 516 -1.86 9.63 -19.60
CA CYS A 516 -1.15 9.73 -18.32
C CYS A 516 -0.31 11.02 -18.24
N THR A 517 0.42 11.33 -19.31
CA THR A 517 1.28 12.52 -19.40
C THR A 517 0.45 13.81 -19.41
N LEU A 518 -0.63 13.85 -20.19
CA LEU A 518 -1.53 15.01 -20.24
C LEU A 518 -2.17 15.26 -18.87
N LEU A 519 -2.71 14.22 -18.24
CA LEU A 519 -3.29 14.34 -16.91
C LEU A 519 -2.25 14.86 -15.92
N TYR A 520 -1.05 14.29 -15.90
CA TYR A 520 0.01 14.75 -15.02
C TYR A 520 0.41 16.20 -15.28
N SER A 521 0.51 16.60 -16.53
CA SER A 521 0.82 17.99 -16.90
C SER A 521 -0.24 18.99 -16.43
N LEU A 522 -1.53 18.62 -16.57
CA LEU A 522 -2.64 19.45 -16.06
C LEU A 522 -2.61 19.55 -14.53
N LEU A 523 -2.34 18.43 -13.85
CA LEU A 523 -2.21 18.41 -12.39
C LEU A 523 -1.01 19.22 -11.90
N ILE A 524 0.12 19.22 -12.64
CA ILE A 524 1.28 20.07 -12.36
C ILE A 524 0.91 21.55 -12.47
N LEU A 525 0.21 21.96 -13.52
CA LEU A 525 -0.22 23.36 -13.69
C LEU A 525 -1.12 23.79 -12.53
N TRP A 526 -2.07 22.95 -12.15
CA TRP A 526 -2.93 23.18 -11.00
C TRP A 526 -2.13 23.29 -9.69
N GLN A 527 -1.27 22.31 -9.41
CA GLN A 527 -0.43 22.30 -8.22
C GLN A 527 0.46 23.53 -8.13
N LYS A 528 1.06 23.95 -9.24
CA LYS A 528 1.84 25.19 -9.32
C LYS A 528 1.02 26.41 -8.87
N TYR A 529 -0.21 26.53 -9.37
CA TYR A 529 -1.11 27.63 -8.99
C TYR A 529 -1.40 27.59 -7.48
N GLN A 530 -1.71 26.39 -6.94
CA GLN A 530 -2.00 26.23 -5.51
C GLN A 530 -0.78 26.52 -4.62
N LEU A 531 0.41 26.08 -5.03
CA LEU A 531 1.64 26.37 -4.30
C LEU A 531 2.00 27.85 -4.28
N LEU A 532 1.74 28.58 -5.39
CA LEU A 532 1.92 30.03 -5.42
C LEU A 532 0.99 30.75 -4.42
N ASN A 533 -0.26 30.32 -4.38
CA ASN A 533 -1.23 30.86 -3.42
C ASN A 533 -0.79 30.56 -1.97
N LEU A 534 -0.32 29.34 -1.72
CA LEU A 534 0.13 28.94 -0.39
C LEU A 534 1.39 29.71 0.06
N VAL A 535 2.37 29.91 -0.83
CA VAL A 535 3.53 30.76 -0.54
C VAL A 535 3.11 32.20 -0.27
N SER A 536 2.13 32.72 -1.02
CA SER A 536 1.59 34.07 -0.78
C SER A 536 0.95 34.19 0.61
N SER A 537 0.15 33.18 1.03
CA SER A 537 -0.45 33.16 2.36
C SER A 537 0.62 33.05 3.46
N TYR A 538 1.66 32.21 3.27
CA TYR A 538 2.76 32.10 4.23
C TYR A 538 3.54 33.41 4.39
N ARG A 539 3.74 34.18 3.33
CA ARG A 539 4.40 35.49 3.39
C ARG A 539 3.60 36.51 4.18
N GLN A 540 2.28 36.37 4.20
CA GLN A 540 1.36 37.25 4.94
C GLN A 540 1.26 36.91 6.43
N LEU A 541 1.79 35.76 6.87
CA LEU A 541 1.83 35.45 8.29
C LEU A 541 2.69 36.47 9.05
N ASN A 542 2.32 36.70 10.30
CA ASN A 542 3.10 37.57 11.18
C ASN A 542 4.33 36.82 11.70
N TRP A 543 5.50 37.17 11.18
CA TRP A 543 6.77 36.54 11.49
C TRP A 543 7.52 37.30 12.57
N GLU A 544 8.07 36.57 13.55
CA GLU A 544 8.92 37.06 14.61
C GLU A 544 10.32 36.44 14.46
N GLU A 545 11.33 37.29 14.50
CA GLU A 545 12.71 36.82 14.42
C GLU A 545 13.10 35.99 15.67
N VAL A 546 13.74 34.86 15.43
CA VAL A 546 14.24 33.96 16.49
C VAL A 546 15.71 34.30 16.75
N SER A 547 16.00 34.73 17.97
CA SER A 547 17.39 34.94 18.39
C SER A 547 18.17 33.63 18.39
N LEU A 548 19.37 33.61 17.81
CA LEU A 548 20.13 32.40 17.55
C LEU A 548 21.51 32.43 18.23
N ASN A 549 21.92 31.28 18.73
CA ASN A 549 23.29 30.97 19.07
C ASN A 549 23.97 30.19 17.95
N HIS A 550 25.25 30.36 17.78
CA HIS A 550 26.03 29.62 16.78
C HIS A 550 26.87 28.58 17.52
N VAL A 551 26.61 27.31 17.20
CA VAL A 551 27.35 26.18 17.79
C VAL A 551 28.22 25.54 16.72
N ASP A 552 29.49 25.42 16.99
CA ASP A 552 30.44 24.73 16.13
C ASP A 552 30.21 23.21 16.21
N ASN A 553 29.89 22.57 15.10
CA ASN A 553 29.61 21.15 15.01
C ASN A 553 30.55 20.50 13.96
N GLY A 554 31.84 20.57 14.18
CA GLY A 554 32.86 20.02 13.29
C GLY A 554 32.93 20.74 11.93
N ALA A 555 32.59 20.07 10.83
CA ALA A 555 32.58 20.68 9.50
C ALA A 555 31.38 21.61 9.29
N ASN A 556 30.39 21.56 10.16
CA ASN A 556 29.14 22.29 10.07
C ASN A 556 29.02 23.36 11.17
N ILE A 557 28.05 24.25 11.00
CA ILE A 557 27.64 25.20 12.01
C ILE A 557 26.14 25.03 12.27
N LEU A 558 25.78 24.93 13.54
CA LEU A 558 24.39 24.83 13.99
C LEU A 558 23.89 26.20 14.43
N PHE A 559 22.81 26.67 13.83
CA PHE A 559 22.05 27.86 14.23
C PHE A 559 20.92 27.39 15.16
N GLN A 560 21.20 27.50 16.48
CA GLN A 560 20.29 27.03 17.53
C GLN A 560 19.51 28.21 18.11
N PRO A 561 18.19 28.12 18.37
CA PRO A 561 17.48 29.12 19.13
C PRO A 561 18.15 29.38 20.49
N SER A 562 18.37 30.65 20.82
CA SER A 562 18.99 31.05 22.10
C SER A 562 18.09 30.80 23.32
N LYS A 563 16.78 30.66 23.06
CA LYS A 563 15.74 30.28 24.04
C LYS A 563 14.89 29.17 23.44
N THR A 564 14.32 28.33 24.30
CA THR A 564 13.32 27.34 23.90
C THR A 564 12.17 28.01 23.15
N LEU A 565 11.75 27.42 22.02
CA LEU A 565 10.59 27.95 21.28
C LEU A 565 9.33 27.83 22.15
N PRO A 566 8.43 28.84 22.12
CA PRO A 566 7.29 28.92 23.04
C PRO A 566 6.36 27.69 23.02
N ALA A 567 6.16 27.06 21.85
CA ALA A 567 5.38 25.81 21.81
C ALA A 567 6.07 24.66 22.55
N PHE A 568 7.38 24.72 22.75
CA PHE A 568 8.18 23.68 23.39
C PHE A 568 8.41 23.94 24.90
N GLU A 569 8.14 25.13 25.39
CA GLU A 569 8.27 25.48 26.83
C GLU A 569 7.26 24.69 27.68
N LYS A 570 6.08 24.37 27.12
CA LYS A 570 4.97 23.73 27.83
C LYS A 570 4.78 22.26 27.48
N VAL A 571 5.81 21.59 26.96
CA VAL A 571 5.69 20.17 26.54
C VAL A 571 5.30 19.26 27.70
N SER A 572 5.81 19.56 28.92
CA SER A 572 5.50 18.80 30.13
C SER A 572 4.05 18.98 30.64
N GLU A 573 3.38 20.04 30.22
CA GLU A 573 1.98 20.34 30.61
C GLU A 573 0.98 19.77 29.62
N LEU A 574 1.42 19.28 28.45
CA LEU A 574 0.56 18.74 27.43
C LEU A 574 0.05 17.34 27.80
N PRO A 575 -1.18 17.01 27.42
CA PRO A 575 -1.66 15.64 27.53
C PRO A 575 -0.69 14.67 26.84
N PRO A 576 -0.58 13.43 27.33
CA PRO A 576 0.24 12.40 26.66
C PRO A 576 -0.05 12.36 25.16
N MET A 577 1.03 12.26 24.36
CA MET A 577 0.98 12.18 22.89
C MET A 577 0.53 13.46 22.17
N GLU A 578 0.32 14.59 22.83
CA GLU A 578 0.22 15.86 22.17
C GLU A 578 1.62 16.38 21.80
N THR A 579 1.87 16.50 20.50
CA THR A 579 3.15 17.00 19.99
C THR A 579 2.99 18.47 19.65
N PRO A 580 3.61 19.38 20.41
CA PRO A 580 3.65 20.78 20.03
C PRO A 580 4.44 20.95 18.76
N PHE A 581 4.08 21.92 17.96
CA PHE A 581 4.78 22.27 16.73
C PHE A 581 5.00 23.78 16.64
N GLU A 582 6.06 24.16 15.94
CA GLU A 582 6.28 25.53 15.47
C GLU A 582 6.37 25.53 13.96
N PHE A 583 5.85 26.61 13.35
CA PHE A 583 6.02 26.85 11.93
C PHE A 583 7.08 27.92 11.74
N LEU A 584 8.18 27.54 11.10
CA LEU A 584 9.37 28.32 10.97
C LEU A 584 9.64 28.70 9.52
N ARG A 585 10.34 29.83 9.35
CA ARG A 585 10.91 30.29 8.09
C ARG A 585 12.40 30.52 8.28
N ALA A 586 13.22 29.87 7.47
CA ALA A 586 14.65 30.14 7.40
C ALA A 586 14.97 30.82 6.06
N ASP A 587 15.62 31.99 6.12
CA ASP A 587 15.97 32.77 4.94
C ASP A 587 17.44 32.55 4.58
N PHE A 588 17.71 32.35 3.29
CA PHE A 588 19.04 32.12 2.75
C PHE A 588 19.31 32.99 1.52
N GLU A 589 20.60 33.34 1.34
CA GLU A 589 21.12 33.93 0.13
C GLU A 589 22.17 32.98 -0.46
N LEU A 590 21.77 32.20 -1.47
CA LEU A 590 22.56 31.14 -2.04
C LEU A 590 23.42 31.65 -3.18
N THR A 591 24.73 31.46 -3.10
CA THR A 591 25.69 31.61 -4.20
C THR A 591 25.88 30.28 -4.92
N GLU A 592 25.78 29.20 -4.20
CA GLU A 592 25.82 27.82 -4.68
C GLU A 592 24.88 26.94 -3.85
N ILE A 593 24.71 25.68 -4.27
CA ILE A 593 23.86 24.73 -3.58
C ILE A 593 24.68 23.98 -2.54
N PHE A 594 24.23 23.99 -1.30
CA PHE A 594 24.83 23.27 -0.18
C PHE A 594 23.77 22.55 0.63
N PRO A 595 24.14 21.52 1.40
CA PRO A 595 23.20 20.81 2.28
C PRO A 595 22.76 21.70 3.45
N ILE A 596 21.43 21.67 3.72
CA ILE A 596 20.80 22.33 4.86
C ILE A 596 20.07 21.25 5.66
N TYR A 597 20.37 21.13 6.95
CA TYR A 597 19.84 20.10 7.82
C TYR A 597 18.94 20.70 8.89
N SER A 598 17.86 20.00 9.20
CA SER A 598 17.01 20.27 10.38
C SER A 598 17.39 19.27 11.45
N LEU A 599 18.05 19.73 12.52
CA LEU A 599 18.66 18.86 13.52
C LEU A 599 17.74 18.66 14.72
N TYR A 600 17.63 17.41 15.18
CA TYR A 600 16.92 17.01 16.39
C TYR A 600 17.86 16.33 17.38
N ASP A 601 17.54 16.42 18.67
CA ASP A 601 18.25 15.73 19.74
C ASP A 601 17.78 14.27 19.81
N ASN A 602 18.64 13.33 19.45
CA ASN A 602 18.34 11.91 19.48
C ASN A 602 18.69 11.30 20.84
N THR A 603 17.70 11.03 21.67
CA THR A 603 17.94 10.39 22.96
C THR A 603 17.81 8.88 22.97
N TYR A 604 17.18 8.22 21.96
CA TYR A 604 16.91 6.77 22.07
C TYR A 604 16.92 5.92 20.80
N TYR A 605 16.91 6.48 19.60
CA TYR A 605 17.09 5.71 18.37
C TYR A 605 18.02 6.46 17.44
N ALA A 606 19.12 5.82 17.07
CA ALA A 606 20.04 6.30 16.05
C ALA A 606 19.41 6.20 14.65
N VAL A 607 18.27 6.83 14.45
CA VAL A 607 17.83 7.19 13.13
C VAL A 607 18.44 8.55 12.87
N ASP A 608 19.42 8.56 12.00
CA ASP A 608 20.09 9.76 11.55
C ASP A 608 19.08 10.65 10.82
N PHE A 609 18.36 11.50 11.56
CA PHE A 609 17.37 12.44 11.04
C PHE A 609 18.02 13.70 10.45
N SER A 610 19.31 13.67 10.22
CA SER A 610 20.02 14.64 9.42
C SER A 610 19.72 14.47 7.93
N GLU A 611 18.43 14.27 7.55
CA GLU A 611 18.10 14.39 6.14
C GLU A 611 18.25 15.85 5.75
N PRO A 612 19.07 16.14 4.74
CA PRO A 612 19.18 17.48 4.21
C PRO A 612 17.81 17.94 3.70
N LEU A 613 17.43 19.17 3.99
CA LEU A 613 16.34 19.88 3.28
C LEU A 613 16.68 20.00 1.77
N ASN A 614 17.74 19.37 1.37
CA ASN A 614 18.46 19.41 0.14
C ASN A 614 17.68 18.94 -1.12
N PRO A 615 16.79 17.92 -1.08
CA PRO A 615 16.05 17.57 -2.30
C PRO A 615 15.26 18.74 -2.89
N LEU A 616 14.84 19.67 -2.04
CA LEU A 616 14.12 20.87 -2.50
C LEU A 616 15.07 21.96 -3.01
N LEU A 617 16.31 21.99 -2.55
CA LEU A 617 17.30 23.01 -2.91
C LEU A 617 17.99 22.74 -4.26
N HIS A 618 18.16 21.47 -4.66
CA HIS A 618 18.76 21.11 -5.95
C HIS A 618 18.04 21.70 -7.17
N PHE A 619 16.81 22.19 -6.99
CA PHE A 619 16.03 22.81 -8.06
C PHE A 619 16.30 24.31 -8.24
N TYR A 620 16.93 24.96 -7.26
CA TYR A 620 17.17 26.39 -7.22
C TYR A 620 18.64 26.75 -7.40
N ALA A 621 19.34 26.06 -8.37
CA ALA A 621 20.71 26.45 -8.68
C ALA A 621 20.76 27.91 -9.12
N PRO A 622 21.58 28.75 -8.48
CA PRO A 622 21.81 30.11 -8.93
C PRO A 622 22.29 30.07 -10.39
N LYS A 623 21.75 30.91 -11.21
CA LYS A 623 22.26 31.10 -12.56
C LYS A 623 23.34 32.18 -12.51
N GLU A 624 24.54 31.81 -13.02
CA GLU A 624 25.62 32.70 -13.36
C GLU A 624 25.77 33.94 -12.45
N ASN A 625 26.50 33.79 -11.35
CA ASN A 625 27.00 34.85 -10.46
C ASN A 625 25.95 35.78 -9.80
N LYS A 626 24.67 35.46 -9.79
CA LYS A 626 23.66 36.22 -9.02
C LYS A 626 23.23 35.40 -7.82
N PRO A 627 23.41 35.92 -6.58
CA PRO A 627 22.91 35.26 -5.39
C PRO A 627 21.39 35.10 -5.49
N LEU A 628 20.88 33.92 -5.11
CA LEU A 628 19.48 33.60 -5.07
C LEU A 628 18.96 33.66 -3.65
N ARG A 629 18.03 34.55 -3.38
CA ARG A 629 17.35 34.60 -2.08
C ARG A 629 16.18 33.61 -2.06
N ILE A 630 16.17 32.78 -1.05
CA ILE A 630 15.12 31.78 -0.81
C ILE A 630 14.64 31.85 0.64
N SER A 631 13.37 31.53 0.83
CA SER A 631 12.78 31.24 2.14
C SER A 631 12.38 29.78 2.21
N ILE A 632 12.79 29.07 3.24
CA ILE A 632 12.38 27.70 3.53
C ILE A 632 11.36 27.76 4.66
N TYR A 633 10.12 27.37 4.38
CA TYR A 633 9.05 27.22 5.36
C TYR A 633 8.99 25.76 5.80
N PHE A 634 8.94 25.50 7.10
CA PHE A 634 8.93 24.13 7.61
C PHE A 634 8.30 24.02 8.98
N LEU A 635 7.79 22.83 9.28
CA LEU A 635 7.24 22.47 10.57
C LEU A 635 8.31 21.76 11.40
N VAL A 636 8.45 22.16 12.65
CA VAL A 636 9.28 21.47 13.64
C VAL A 636 8.41 21.02 14.81
N TYR A 637 8.76 19.90 15.38
CA TYR A 637 8.02 19.26 16.45
C TYR A 637 8.93 19.02 17.64
N SER A 638 8.37 19.06 18.86
CA SER A 638 9.02 18.53 20.05
C SER A 638 8.26 17.31 20.54
N ALA A 639 8.98 16.28 20.93
CA ALA A 639 8.35 15.09 21.47
C ALA A 639 8.17 15.23 22.98
N SER A 640 6.96 14.95 23.45
CA SER A 640 6.74 14.67 24.87
C SER A 640 7.11 13.22 25.17
N THR A 641 7.70 12.98 26.34
CA THR A 641 7.92 11.63 26.86
C THR A 641 6.55 10.99 27.12
N ILE A 642 6.21 9.92 26.39
CA ILE A 642 4.97 9.20 26.63
C ILE A 642 5.19 8.34 27.88
N LYS A 643 4.55 8.69 28.97
CA LYS A 643 4.40 7.75 30.09
C LYS A 643 3.52 6.59 29.61
N PRO A 644 3.93 5.34 29.82
CA PRO A 644 3.10 4.20 29.45
C PRO A 644 1.75 4.35 30.17
N ARG A 645 0.66 4.29 29.41
CA ARG A 645 -0.66 4.10 30.00
C ARG A 645 -0.63 2.76 30.71
N ASN A 646 -1.11 2.68 31.94
CA ASN A 646 -1.25 1.42 32.67
C ASN A 646 -2.37 0.56 32.02
N GLU A 647 -2.26 0.28 30.74
CA GLU A 647 -3.15 -0.65 30.06
C GLU A 647 -2.61 -2.07 30.26
N PRO A 648 -3.44 -2.99 30.74
CA PRO A 648 -3.01 -4.35 31.11
C PRO A 648 -2.39 -5.13 29.96
N ILE A 649 -2.70 -4.78 28.71
CA ILE A 649 -2.19 -5.42 27.49
C ILE A 649 -0.72 -5.09 27.23
N PHE A 650 -0.23 -3.95 27.74
CA PHE A 650 1.13 -3.46 27.52
C PHE A 650 2.05 -3.62 28.74
N ASN A 651 1.57 -4.20 29.83
CA ASN A 651 2.30 -4.28 31.11
C ASN A 651 3.64 -5.06 31.07
N ASN A 652 3.94 -5.79 30.01
CA ASN A 652 5.20 -6.55 29.87
C ASN A 652 6.04 -6.12 28.66
N ARG A 653 5.65 -5.11 27.91
CA ARG A 653 6.54 -4.48 26.94
C ARG A 653 7.16 -3.28 27.60
N GLU A 654 8.48 -3.15 27.49
CA GLU A 654 9.13 -1.87 27.75
C GLU A 654 8.32 -0.78 27.06
N PRO A 655 8.06 0.33 27.76
CA PRO A 655 7.30 1.42 27.18
C PRO A 655 7.93 1.75 25.84
N ILE A 656 7.17 1.61 24.75
CA ILE A 656 7.62 2.06 23.45
C ILE A 656 7.63 3.58 23.56
N ILE A 657 8.78 4.10 23.99
CA ILE A 657 9.01 5.52 24.09
C ILE A 657 9.25 6.00 22.67
N TRP A 658 8.20 6.49 22.03
CA TRP A 658 8.30 7.20 20.77
C TRP A 658 8.84 8.60 21.04
N VAL A 659 10.12 8.70 21.34
CA VAL A 659 10.77 9.99 21.59
C VAL A 659 11.38 10.47 20.27
N ARG A 660 10.79 11.51 19.70
CA ARG A 660 11.57 12.44 18.91
C ARG A 660 12.34 13.33 19.87
N GLY A 661 13.60 13.54 19.60
CA GLY A 661 14.36 14.54 20.30
C GLY A 661 13.76 15.95 20.12
N THR A 662 14.10 16.86 20.98
CA THR A 662 13.77 18.28 20.83
C THR A 662 14.50 18.83 19.60
N TRP A 663 13.79 19.60 18.77
CA TRP A 663 14.41 20.28 17.64
C TRP A 663 15.48 21.27 18.13
N LYS A 664 16.71 21.14 17.59
CA LYS A 664 17.86 21.96 18.01
C LYS A 664 18.12 23.15 17.12
N GLY A 665 17.87 23.04 15.83
CA GLY A 665 18.17 24.16 14.94
C GLY A 665 18.37 23.77 13.50
N VAL A 666 18.92 24.72 12.74
CA VAL A 666 19.31 24.57 11.35
C VAL A 666 20.81 24.44 11.27
N GLU A 667 21.30 23.40 10.61
CA GLU A 667 22.72 23.11 10.45
C GLU A 667 23.12 23.22 8.98
N ILE A 668 24.24 23.88 8.72
CA ILE A 668 24.81 24.03 7.36
C ILE A 668 26.35 23.92 7.43
N PRO A 669 27.02 23.62 6.28
CA PRO A 669 28.50 23.65 6.27
C PRO A 669 29.04 25.03 6.61
N LYS A 670 30.14 25.09 7.34
CA LYS A 670 30.75 26.33 7.88
C LYS A 670 31.08 27.36 6.80
N GLU A 671 31.50 26.91 5.63
CA GLU A 671 31.86 27.75 4.49
C GLU A 671 30.67 28.58 3.98
N PHE A 672 29.44 28.13 4.24
CA PHE A 672 28.20 28.81 3.86
C PHE A 672 27.55 29.59 5.00
N LYS A 673 28.23 29.82 6.10
CA LYS A 673 27.69 30.55 7.26
C LYS A 673 27.04 31.87 6.87
N THR A 674 27.67 32.61 5.96
CA THR A 674 27.19 33.92 5.50
C THR A 674 25.96 33.86 4.61
N SER A 675 25.61 32.67 4.10
CA SER A 675 24.42 32.44 3.29
C SER A 675 23.14 32.39 4.11
N PHE A 676 23.22 32.06 5.40
CA PHE A 676 22.07 32.07 6.30
C PHE A 676 21.77 33.49 6.75
N ARG A 677 20.54 33.97 6.55
CA ARG A 677 20.12 35.36 6.82
C ARG A 677 19.30 35.51 8.10
N GLY A 678 18.55 34.47 8.50
CA GLY A 678 17.78 34.51 9.73
C GLY A 678 16.77 33.36 9.82
N LEU A 679 16.29 33.16 11.04
CA LEU A 679 15.23 32.24 11.38
C LEU A 679 14.06 33.02 11.97
N TYR A 680 12.86 32.68 11.54
CA TYR A 680 11.64 33.37 11.95
C TYR A 680 10.59 32.34 12.37
N ARG A 681 9.75 32.72 13.32
CA ARG A 681 8.64 31.92 13.84
C ARG A 681 7.32 32.61 13.49
N ALA A 682 6.33 31.85 13.07
CA ALA A 682 4.98 32.37 12.87
C ALA A 682 4.28 32.59 14.22
N LYS A 683 3.85 33.83 14.52
CA LYS A 683 3.11 34.14 15.76
C LYS A 683 1.73 33.50 15.80
N ASN A 684 1.06 33.43 14.68
CA ASN A 684 -0.27 32.83 14.56
C ASN A 684 -0.34 31.92 13.32
N PRO A 685 0.19 30.69 13.39
CA PRO A 685 0.14 29.76 12.28
C PRO A 685 -1.29 29.27 11.97
N SER A 686 -2.29 29.54 12.84
CA SER A 686 -3.68 29.18 12.62
C SER A 686 -4.35 29.99 11.50
N ALA A 687 -3.75 31.12 11.08
CA ALA A 687 -4.24 31.89 9.93
C ALA A 687 -4.14 31.10 8.61
N GLU A 688 -3.22 30.13 8.52
CA GLU A 688 -3.10 29.22 7.39
C GLU A 688 -3.22 27.78 7.90
N PRO A 689 -4.37 27.11 7.69
CA PRO A 689 -4.60 25.78 8.24
C PRO A 689 -3.76 24.69 7.58
N PHE A 690 -3.39 24.86 6.30
CA PHE A 690 -2.58 23.86 5.59
C PHE A 690 -1.10 24.27 5.57
N LEU A 691 -0.31 23.70 6.47
CA LEU A 691 1.12 23.96 6.62
C LEU A 691 1.93 22.75 6.15
N ILE A 692 2.85 22.99 5.21
CA ILE A 692 3.80 21.99 4.69
C ILE A 692 5.19 22.62 4.54
N THR A 693 6.20 21.81 4.38
CA THR A 693 7.55 22.28 4.05
C THR A 693 7.58 22.78 2.60
N LEU A 694 7.96 24.05 2.41
CA LEU A 694 8.07 24.68 1.09
C LEU A 694 9.37 25.48 0.99
N VAL A 695 9.96 25.47 -0.20
CA VAL A 695 11.06 26.37 -0.58
C VAL A 695 10.49 27.42 -1.56
N ALA A 696 10.60 28.67 -1.21
CA ALA A 696 10.09 29.79 -2.01
C ALA A 696 11.21 30.76 -2.37
N PRO A 697 11.61 30.90 -3.64
CA PRO A 697 12.50 31.95 -4.07
C PRO A 697 11.82 33.31 -3.99
N GLU A 698 12.58 34.36 -3.69
CA GLU A 698 12.06 35.72 -3.55
C GLU A 698 11.32 36.20 -4.83
N ASN A 699 11.79 35.79 -6.00
CA ASN A 699 11.28 36.24 -7.29
C ASN A 699 10.09 35.46 -7.84
N ASN A 700 9.31 34.76 -7.02
CA ASN A 700 8.12 33.99 -7.42
C ASN A 700 8.33 32.94 -8.55
N SER A 701 9.57 32.67 -8.94
CA SER A 701 9.85 31.72 -10.02
C SER A 701 9.91 30.28 -9.45
N ILE A 702 8.77 29.61 -9.38
CA ILE A 702 8.69 28.18 -9.00
C ILE A 702 9.19 27.28 -10.15
N LYS A 703 10.12 27.73 -10.97
CA LYS A 703 10.68 26.95 -12.09
C LYS A 703 11.37 25.66 -11.64
N GLY A 704 11.85 25.61 -10.41
CA GLY A 704 12.57 24.46 -9.85
C GLY A 704 11.68 23.23 -9.60
N TYR A 705 10.41 23.36 -9.28
CA TYR A 705 9.51 22.27 -8.98
C TYR A 705 9.31 21.27 -10.15
N TYR A 706 9.67 21.63 -11.37
CA TYR A 706 9.34 20.86 -12.57
C TYR A 706 10.54 20.28 -13.33
N LYS A 707 11.77 20.43 -12.83
CA LYS A 707 12.94 19.75 -13.43
C LYS A 707 12.92 18.24 -13.22
N HIS A 708 12.03 17.72 -12.38
CA HIS A 708 11.89 16.29 -12.08
C HIS A 708 11.60 15.40 -13.30
N TRP A 709 10.96 15.93 -14.33
CA TRP A 709 10.65 15.17 -15.54
C TRP A 709 11.86 14.58 -16.27
N LYS A 710 13.01 15.25 -16.20
CA LYS A 710 14.22 14.79 -16.87
C LYS A 710 14.78 13.52 -16.23
N TYR A 711 14.51 13.30 -14.94
CA TYR A 711 15.00 12.17 -14.17
C TYR A 711 14.00 11.01 -14.06
N ALA A 712 12.69 11.24 -14.21
CA ALA A 712 11.66 10.20 -14.15
C ALA A 712 11.80 9.14 -15.25
N TRP A 713 12.49 9.47 -16.36
CA TRP A 713 12.73 8.58 -17.49
C TRP A 713 14.18 8.12 -17.61
N ASP A 714 15.06 8.50 -16.68
CA ASP A 714 16.45 8.02 -16.68
C ASP A 714 16.53 6.68 -15.93
N PHE A 715 16.33 5.60 -16.67
CA PHE A 715 16.40 4.22 -16.18
C PHE A 715 17.76 3.82 -15.58
N ARG A 716 18.81 4.63 -15.73
CA ARG A 716 20.12 4.44 -15.09
C ARG A 716 20.04 4.61 -13.58
N ASN A 717 19.10 5.41 -13.06
CA ASN A 717 18.89 5.60 -11.63
C ASN A 717 18.31 4.38 -10.90
N VAL A 718 17.68 3.42 -11.58
CA VAL A 718 17.25 2.16 -10.96
C VAL A 718 18.44 1.37 -10.44
N ARG A 719 19.56 1.40 -11.18
CA ARG A 719 20.82 0.74 -10.80
C ARG A 719 21.49 1.45 -9.62
N ASP A 720 21.54 2.77 -9.64
CA ASP A 720 22.19 3.59 -8.60
C ASP A 720 21.37 3.59 -7.28
N ASN A 721 20.05 3.47 -7.37
CA ASN A 721 19.21 3.33 -6.17
C ASN A 721 19.36 1.95 -5.51
N ILE A 722 19.56 0.89 -6.28
CA ILE A 722 19.91 -0.44 -5.72
C ILE A 722 21.24 -0.36 -4.97
N GLU A 723 22.21 0.42 -5.45
CA GLU A 723 23.50 0.61 -4.77
C GLU A 723 23.40 1.56 -3.56
N ARG A 724 22.54 2.58 -3.58
CA ARG A 724 22.30 3.44 -2.41
C ARG A 724 21.62 2.69 -1.25
N TYR A 725 20.73 1.76 -1.52
CA TYR A 725 20.20 0.85 -0.48
C TYR A 725 21.29 -0.03 0.13
N LYS A 726 22.35 -0.38 -0.60
CA LYS A 726 23.51 -1.09 -0.05
C LYS A 726 24.30 -0.24 0.95
N ILE A 727 24.31 1.08 0.78
CA ILE A 727 24.98 2.00 1.70
C ILE A 727 24.18 2.12 3.01
N TYR A 728 22.84 2.10 2.97
CA TYR A 728 22.00 2.08 4.18
C TYR A 728 22.16 0.80 5.02
N ASP A 729 22.41 -0.35 4.38
CA ASP A 729 22.69 -1.62 5.09
C ASP A 729 24.07 -1.65 5.76
N GLN A 730 25.00 -0.78 5.39
CA GLN A 730 26.32 -0.69 6.04
C GLN A 730 26.32 0.14 7.35
N TYR A 731 25.25 0.91 7.61
CA TYR A 731 25.08 1.73 8.81
C TYR A 731 24.06 1.14 9.81
N LYS A 732 23.54 -0.06 9.56
CA LYS A 732 22.85 -0.92 10.54
C LYS A 732 23.81 -1.95 11.12
#